data_711dc39422cbb0e55b5d5a7064a19645
#
_entry.id   711dc39422cbb0e55b5d5a7064a19645
#
_cell.length_a   1.000
_cell.length_b   1.000
_cell.length_c   1.000
_cell.angle_alpha   90.00
_cell.angle_beta   90.00
_cell.angle_gamma   90.00
#
_symmetry.space_group_name_H-M   'P 1'
#
loop_
_entity.id
_entity.type
_entity.pdbx_description
1 polymer ?
#
loop_
_entity_poly.entity_id
_entity_poly.type
_entity_poly.pdbx_seq_one_letter_code
_entity_poly.pdbx_strand_id
1 'polypeptide(L)'
;MRITHPAANFFSVAMGKQSHQNFPSVPSAPRSAASEPAYRTLREYTPFAHWKLLLGGVLAFHLLMALLRFDAKVSIGGDDSWYIIAALDFWNGVAFPSWHGAFYSILISPFVAAFGIHVPILKIFSILFSLSAIALLGIAIRRYLPPTVWIFSLLLTAAAPEMVSLAGSTYSEPLFMLLQACIIFLFLPLCNLTAPILSRRSIAYLLSLGLALFLLALTRNVGYGATIALVIFLLSIRRDWRKALALLASFFIFFTSFAIYKRLKWGVTDASFSGQLSKMMLVDFYDPAGDKETFWGLCVRVWQNAQQYLAFHLPGFLGIKMNAPSVILLSILIAAGIAIIFSKRTRSAFTWFLATYLIVMLGATFLTQQVQWNQFRLVIVYLPLLLAFFLYGLHSALSKVSPSMGNIGVTVLCGLSLLFTTSANVRLIDPLNLSKNLRGDQFAGLTPDWDSYLHVCQWAGEHLPDSATIACRKPNNARIYANRPFLGVFRYISDDPDSTWAYFNGQRVDYLILAHLRANPQQRTERFINSLHFNAFRLLEKKPDCLELLYYQGSSEPAYLFRINRENLQQSDPERYRRALEAGLIIYPDNFDALHKLALFALQQQRRPNDAVMYADRAIAFANRDKKSIPYPILEVKAMAIYLLGDPHQAATIFEQLAEADPNNPSHVYNLALCLQNENPTRAHQLFAKAKRLTQQNQ
;
A
#
# COMPACT_ATOMS: atom_id res chain seq x y z
N MET A 1 3.29 62.36 0.03
CA MET A 1 3.48 63.34 -1.02
C MET A 1 2.25 63.26 -1.92
N ARG A 2 1.45 64.32 -1.87
CA ARG A 2 0.27 64.58 -2.74
C ARG A 2 0.75 65.08 -4.10
N ILE A 3 -0.04 64.81 -5.18
CA ILE A 3 -0.35 65.68 -6.30
C ILE A 3 -1.29 64.85 -7.19
N THR A 4 -2.60 64.99 -7.23
CA THR A 4 -3.57 65.95 -7.77
C THR A 4 -3.84 65.82 -9.27
N HIS A 5 -5.11 65.63 -9.58
CA HIS A 5 -5.86 65.75 -10.85
C HIS A 5 -5.72 67.14 -11.51
N PRO A 6 -6.15 67.34 -12.80
CA PRO A 6 -7.53 67.73 -13.12
C PRO A 6 -8.08 67.10 -14.42
N ALA A 7 -9.39 66.83 -14.56
CA ALA A 7 -10.58 67.65 -14.91
C ALA A 7 -10.47 68.29 -16.31
N ALA A 8 -11.38 68.35 -17.14
CA ALA A 8 -12.83 68.25 -17.30
C ALA A 8 -13.19 68.84 -18.68
N ASN A 9 -14.29 68.42 -19.23
CA ASN A 9 -15.36 69.21 -19.83
C ASN A 9 -15.44 69.49 -21.35
N PHE A 10 -16.70 69.36 -21.78
CA PHE A 10 -17.53 70.06 -22.78
C PHE A 10 -17.44 69.57 -24.23
N PHE A 11 -18.58 69.18 -24.85
CA PHE A 11 -19.59 70.03 -25.46
C PHE A 11 -20.90 69.27 -25.76
N SER A 12 -22.02 69.80 -25.32
CA SER A 12 -23.38 69.58 -25.80
C SER A 12 -23.69 70.60 -26.93
N VAL A 13 -24.60 70.26 -27.83
CA VAL A 13 -25.48 71.11 -28.70
C VAL A 13 -25.92 70.22 -29.88
N ALA A 14 -27.12 70.11 -30.41
CA ALA A 14 -28.41 70.74 -30.29
C ALA A 14 -29.46 69.87 -31.02
N MET A 15 -30.72 70.11 -30.71
CA MET A 15 -31.90 69.57 -31.35
C MET A 15 -32.04 69.79 -32.83
N GLY A 16 -32.56 68.80 -33.57
CA GLY A 16 -33.17 68.96 -34.86
C GLY A 16 -34.35 67.98 -35.00
N LYS A 17 -35.57 68.50 -34.85
CA LYS A 17 -36.82 67.87 -35.27
C LYS A 17 -36.85 67.66 -36.75
N GLN A 18 -37.05 66.43 -37.27
CA GLN A 18 -37.63 66.19 -38.59
C GLN A 18 -38.57 64.99 -38.60
N SER A 19 -39.72 65.30 -39.04
CA SER A 19 -40.93 64.62 -39.56
C SER A 19 -40.87 63.13 -39.86
N HIS A 20 -41.97 62.46 -39.38
CA HIS A 20 -42.42 61.14 -39.80
C HIS A 20 -42.47 60.92 -41.30
N GLN A 21 -41.70 60.00 -41.82
CA GLN A 21 -42.04 59.24 -43.03
C GLN A 21 -42.15 57.78 -42.68
N ASN A 22 -43.35 57.21 -42.91
CA ASN A 22 -43.65 55.81 -42.82
C ASN A 22 -42.89 55.06 -43.92
N PHE A 23 -41.86 54.29 -43.56
CA PHE A 23 -41.31 53.26 -44.40
C PHE A 23 -41.97 51.91 -44.06
N PRO A 24 -42.32 51.08 -45.07
CA PRO A 24 -42.89 49.76 -44.83
C PRO A 24 -41.89 48.85 -44.11
N SER A 25 -42.33 48.21 -43.03
CA SER A 25 -41.56 47.23 -42.28
C SER A 25 -41.12 46.08 -43.17
N VAL A 26 -39.79 46.03 -43.47
CA VAL A 26 -39.16 44.82 -44.05
C VAL A 26 -39.32 43.69 -43.02
N PRO A 27 -39.86 42.52 -43.38
CA PRO A 27 -39.91 41.40 -42.47
C PRO A 27 -38.48 41.05 -42.08
N SER A 28 -38.18 41.14 -40.79
CA SER A 28 -36.91 40.66 -40.26
C SER A 28 -36.77 39.19 -40.60
N ALA A 29 -35.83 38.84 -41.49
CA ALA A 29 -35.45 37.47 -41.76
C ALA A 29 -35.19 36.75 -40.42
N PRO A 30 -35.69 35.51 -40.22
CA PRO A 30 -35.48 34.80 -39.02
C PRO A 30 -33.95 34.71 -38.79
N ARG A 31 -33.50 35.28 -37.66
CA ARG A 31 -32.11 35.11 -37.23
C ARG A 31 -31.80 33.62 -37.34
N SER A 32 -31.01 33.23 -38.33
CA SER A 32 -30.47 31.88 -38.45
C SER A 32 -29.90 31.52 -37.10
N ALA A 33 -30.46 30.52 -36.45
CA ALA A 33 -29.95 30.00 -35.18
C ALA A 33 -28.47 29.73 -35.41
N ALA A 34 -27.61 30.57 -34.83
CA ALA A 34 -26.17 30.40 -34.95
C ALA A 34 -25.85 29.01 -34.51
N SER A 35 -25.39 28.16 -35.43
CA SER A 35 -25.07 26.77 -35.19
C SER A 35 -24.13 26.70 -33.98
N GLU A 36 -24.49 25.95 -32.95
CA GLU A 36 -23.64 25.80 -31.78
C GLU A 36 -22.22 25.42 -32.19
N PRO A 37 -21.18 26.06 -31.63
CA PRO A 37 -19.81 25.75 -31.99
C PRO A 37 -19.53 24.25 -31.85
N ALA A 38 -18.88 23.64 -32.84
CA ALA A 38 -18.64 22.18 -32.91
C ALA A 38 -18.00 21.56 -31.63
N TYR A 39 -17.28 22.38 -30.85
CA TYR A 39 -16.69 21.91 -29.59
C TYR A 39 -17.70 21.78 -28.42
N ARG A 40 -18.94 22.23 -28.60
CA ARG A 40 -20.01 22.08 -27.61
C ARG A 40 -20.92 20.90 -27.88
N THR A 41 -20.89 20.34 -29.09
CA THR A 41 -21.71 19.20 -29.48
C THR A 41 -21.00 17.88 -29.24
N LEU A 42 -21.73 16.88 -28.75
CA LEU A 42 -21.25 15.49 -28.67
C LEU A 42 -21.39 14.87 -30.06
N ARG A 43 -20.27 14.73 -30.78
CA ARG A 43 -20.25 14.05 -32.07
C ARG A 43 -20.48 12.56 -31.87
N GLU A 44 -21.54 12.02 -32.48
CA GLU A 44 -21.84 10.59 -32.40
C GLU A 44 -21.41 9.86 -33.68
N TYR A 45 -20.86 8.66 -33.49
CA TYR A 45 -20.57 7.68 -34.55
C TYR A 45 -21.69 6.68 -34.58
N THR A 46 -22.03 6.21 -35.80
CA THR A 46 -22.98 5.11 -35.94
C THR A 46 -22.44 3.85 -35.31
N PRO A 47 -23.15 3.23 -34.38
CA PRO A 47 -22.72 1.96 -33.82
C PRO A 47 -22.63 0.91 -34.90
N PHE A 48 -21.54 0.16 -34.98
CA PHE A 48 -21.40 -0.94 -35.94
C PHE A 48 -22.19 -2.17 -35.49
N ALA A 49 -22.64 -2.96 -36.45
CA ALA A 49 -23.63 -4.03 -36.23
C ALA A 49 -23.22 -5.07 -35.18
N HIS A 50 -21.93 -5.42 -35.11
CA HIS A 50 -21.43 -6.52 -34.27
C HIS A 50 -20.80 -6.06 -32.91
N TRP A 51 -21.05 -4.83 -32.45
CA TRP A 51 -20.45 -4.31 -31.22
C TRP A 51 -20.73 -5.19 -29.99
N LYS A 52 -21.91 -5.82 -29.86
CA LYS A 52 -22.25 -6.71 -28.75
C LYS A 52 -21.37 -7.95 -28.73
N LEU A 53 -21.12 -8.55 -29.88
CA LEU A 53 -20.26 -9.73 -30.01
C LEU A 53 -18.82 -9.40 -29.63
N LEU A 54 -18.30 -8.28 -30.14
CA LEU A 54 -16.94 -7.84 -29.81
C LEU A 54 -16.78 -7.50 -28.33
N LEU A 55 -17.75 -6.81 -27.73
CA LEU A 55 -17.74 -6.56 -26.28
C LEU A 55 -17.78 -7.88 -25.50
N GLY A 56 -18.64 -8.83 -25.90
CA GLY A 56 -18.68 -10.17 -25.31
C GLY A 56 -17.34 -10.89 -25.40
N GLY A 57 -16.65 -10.80 -26.54
CA GLY A 57 -15.30 -11.34 -26.70
C GLY A 57 -14.25 -10.71 -25.75
N VAL A 58 -14.29 -9.37 -25.57
CA VAL A 58 -13.43 -8.67 -24.60
C VAL A 58 -13.69 -9.16 -23.18
N LEU A 59 -14.96 -9.27 -22.79
CA LEU A 59 -15.34 -9.72 -21.44
C LEU A 59 -14.95 -11.18 -21.21
N ALA A 60 -15.18 -12.06 -22.20
CA ALA A 60 -14.78 -13.45 -22.12
C ALA A 60 -13.25 -13.61 -22.01
N PHE A 61 -12.49 -12.81 -22.76
CA PHE A 61 -11.02 -12.78 -22.66
C PHE A 61 -10.56 -12.34 -21.27
N HIS A 62 -11.11 -11.24 -20.74
CA HIS A 62 -10.76 -10.75 -19.40
C HIS A 62 -11.10 -11.77 -18.30
N LEU A 63 -12.29 -12.37 -18.38
CA LEU A 63 -12.72 -13.43 -17.45
C LEU A 63 -11.77 -14.63 -17.50
N LEU A 64 -11.44 -15.10 -18.72
CA LEU A 64 -10.50 -16.22 -18.89
C LEU A 64 -9.16 -15.93 -18.24
N MET A 65 -8.57 -14.74 -18.49
CA MET A 65 -7.29 -14.35 -17.90
C MET A 65 -7.37 -14.23 -16.37
N ALA A 66 -8.45 -13.67 -15.84
CA ALA A 66 -8.68 -13.55 -14.40
C ALA A 66 -8.82 -14.93 -13.73
N LEU A 67 -9.51 -15.90 -14.37
CA LEU A 67 -9.65 -17.26 -13.86
C LEU A 67 -8.34 -18.04 -13.94
N LEU A 68 -7.57 -17.90 -15.03
CA LEU A 68 -6.27 -18.58 -15.18
C LEU A 68 -5.20 -18.05 -14.20
N ARG A 69 -5.36 -16.84 -13.69
CA ARG A 69 -4.47 -16.23 -12.69
C ARG A 69 -5.11 -16.14 -11.30
N PHE A 70 -6.20 -16.85 -11.07
CA PHE A 70 -6.91 -16.84 -9.80
C PHE A 70 -6.05 -17.46 -8.70
N ASP A 71 -6.05 -16.84 -7.53
CA ASP A 71 -5.48 -17.39 -6.30
C ASP A 71 -6.45 -17.23 -5.11
N ALA A 72 -6.30 -18.04 -4.06
CA ALA A 72 -7.17 -18.06 -2.89
C ALA A 72 -6.62 -17.23 -1.72
N LYS A 73 -5.40 -16.67 -1.83
CA LYS A 73 -4.73 -15.93 -0.76
C LYS A 73 -5.04 -14.44 -0.78
N VAL A 74 -4.87 -13.76 0.36
CA VAL A 74 -4.82 -12.30 0.41
C VAL A 74 -3.47 -11.78 -0.10
N SER A 75 -3.43 -10.52 -0.55
CA SER A 75 -2.18 -9.92 -0.97
C SER A 75 -1.26 -9.66 0.23
N ILE A 76 0.04 -9.77 0.01
CA ILE A 76 1.04 -9.45 1.03
C ILE A 76 1.13 -7.95 1.33
N GLY A 77 0.58 -7.09 0.47
CA GLY A 77 0.47 -5.65 0.70
C GLY A 77 -0.35 -5.30 1.94
N GLY A 78 -1.41 -6.07 2.20
CA GLY A 78 -2.22 -5.98 3.40
C GLY A 78 -3.41 -5.02 3.33
N ASP A 79 -3.60 -4.29 2.22
CA ASP A 79 -4.77 -3.40 2.07
C ASP A 79 -6.06 -4.19 1.87
N ASP A 80 -6.01 -5.31 1.15
CA ASP A 80 -7.16 -6.20 0.96
C ASP A 80 -7.57 -6.88 2.27
N SER A 81 -6.60 -7.34 3.07
CA SER A 81 -6.88 -7.85 4.40
C SER A 81 -7.52 -6.78 5.29
N TRP A 82 -7.08 -5.51 5.16
CA TRP A 82 -7.70 -4.41 5.87
C TRP A 82 -9.17 -4.21 5.48
N TYR A 83 -9.50 -4.23 4.18
CA TYR A 83 -10.89 -4.10 3.73
C TYR A 83 -11.79 -5.21 4.27
N ILE A 84 -11.29 -6.45 4.29
CA ILE A 84 -12.04 -7.61 4.80
C ILE A 84 -12.29 -7.50 6.30
N ILE A 85 -11.25 -7.17 7.07
CA ILE A 85 -11.38 -7.00 8.52
C ILE A 85 -12.26 -5.80 8.87
N ALA A 86 -12.11 -4.68 8.16
CA ALA A 86 -12.97 -3.51 8.35
C ALA A 86 -14.45 -3.80 8.01
N ALA A 87 -14.71 -4.70 7.06
CA ALA A 87 -16.06 -5.16 6.74
C ALA A 87 -16.66 -6.00 7.87
N LEU A 88 -15.89 -6.91 8.46
CA LEU A 88 -16.27 -7.72 9.61
C LEU A 88 -16.56 -6.84 10.83
N ASP A 89 -15.65 -5.92 11.15
CA ASP A 89 -15.79 -5.01 12.29
C ASP A 89 -16.98 -4.05 12.12
N PHE A 90 -17.24 -3.59 10.88
CA PHE A 90 -18.43 -2.76 10.58
C PHE A 90 -19.73 -3.53 10.77
N TRP A 91 -19.83 -4.76 10.26
CA TRP A 91 -21.03 -5.59 10.41
C TRP A 91 -21.34 -5.88 11.88
N ASN A 92 -20.32 -6.21 12.64
CA ASN A 92 -20.44 -6.51 14.08
C ASN A 92 -20.62 -5.25 14.95
N GLY A 93 -20.67 -4.05 14.37
CA GLY A 93 -20.85 -2.81 15.12
C GLY A 93 -19.62 -2.39 15.95
N VAL A 94 -18.46 -2.97 15.68
CA VAL A 94 -17.20 -2.72 16.43
C VAL A 94 -16.57 -1.40 16.03
N ALA A 95 -16.41 -1.17 14.71
CA ALA A 95 -15.75 0.04 14.20
C ALA A 95 -16.28 0.46 12.84
N PHE A 96 -16.29 1.79 12.60
CA PHE A 96 -16.51 2.34 11.25
C PHE A 96 -15.23 2.24 10.43
N PRO A 97 -15.30 1.82 9.13
CA PRO A 97 -14.13 1.66 8.26
C PRO A 97 -13.56 3.03 7.83
N SER A 98 -12.80 3.69 8.71
CA SER A 98 -12.39 5.09 8.58
C SER A 98 -11.01 5.29 7.94
N TRP A 99 -10.19 4.26 7.80
CA TRP A 99 -8.81 4.42 7.32
C TRP A 99 -8.72 4.64 5.80
N HIS A 100 -9.31 3.75 5.01
CA HIS A 100 -9.52 3.91 3.58
C HIS A 100 -10.93 4.44 3.30
N GLY A 101 -11.31 4.58 2.04
CA GLY A 101 -12.71 4.85 1.69
C GLY A 101 -13.62 3.73 2.20
N ALA A 102 -14.73 4.11 2.84
CA ALA A 102 -15.56 3.18 3.60
C ALA A 102 -16.43 2.26 2.73
N PHE A 103 -16.80 2.71 1.52
CA PHE A 103 -17.87 2.05 0.75
C PHE A 103 -17.56 0.61 0.36
N TYR A 104 -16.30 0.30 0.00
CA TYR A 104 -15.95 -1.08 -0.37
C TYR A 104 -16.16 -2.04 0.80
N SER A 105 -15.66 -1.72 2.00
CA SER A 105 -15.85 -2.53 3.20
C SER A 105 -17.34 -2.64 3.60
N ILE A 106 -18.10 -1.55 3.51
CA ILE A 106 -19.55 -1.56 3.78
C ILE A 106 -20.27 -2.49 2.78
N LEU A 107 -19.92 -2.43 1.50
CA LEU A 107 -20.54 -3.24 0.44
C LEU A 107 -20.30 -4.73 0.62
N ILE A 108 -19.08 -5.13 1.02
CA ILE A 108 -18.73 -6.55 1.21
C ILE A 108 -19.12 -7.07 2.60
N SER A 109 -19.48 -6.20 3.58
CA SER A 109 -19.76 -6.61 4.95
C SER A 109 -20.88 -7.67 5.10
N PRO A 110 -22.03 -7.62 4.37
CA PRO A 110 -23.04 -8.66 4.48
C PRO A 110 -22.56 -10.03 3.96
N PHE A 111 -21.62 -10.03 3.00
CA PHE A 111 -21.05 -11.27 2.48
C PHE A 111 -20.04 -11.87 3.45
N VAL A 112 -19.23 -11.03 4.09
CA VAL A 112 -18.32 -11.48 5.17
C VAL A 112 -19.13 -12.01 6.35
N ALA A 113 -20.29 -11.40 6.67
CA ALA A 113 -21.17 -11.89 7.71
C ALA A 113 -21.82 -13.24 7.36
N ALA A 114 -22.26 -13.42 6.13
CA ALA A 114 -22.95 -14.63 5.67
C ALA A 114 -22.01 -15.85 5.47
N PHE A 115 -20.81 -15.61 4.94
CA PHE A 115 -19.88 -16.67 4.53
C PHE A 115 -18.62 -16.75 5.40
N GLY A 116 -18.48 -15.88 6.41
CA GLY A 116 -17.22 -15.69 7.13
C GLY A 116 -16.13 -15.04 6.26
N ILE A 117 -14.89 -15.14 6.72
CA ILE A 117 -13.74 -14.65 5.94
C ILE A 117 -13.40 -15.67 4.84
N HIS A 118 -14.14 -15.62 3.75
CA HIS A 118 -13.92 -16.52 2.60
C HIS A 118 -13.35 -15.74 1.41
N VAL A 119 -12.02 -15.60 1.38
CA VAL A 119 -11.28 -14.77 0.39
C VAL A 119 -11.66 -15.09 -1.07
N PRO A 120 -11.77 -16.35 -1.52
CA PRO A 120 -12.19 -16.68 -2.88
C PRO A 120 -13.54 -16.07 -3.30
N ILE A 121 -14.55 -16.10 -2.43
CA ILE A 121 -15.87 -15.50 -2.72
C ILE A 121 -15.74 -14.00 -2.91
N LEU A 122 -14.97 -13.33 -2.05
CA LEU A 122 -14.75 -11.87 -2.15
C LEU A 122 -14.01 -11.47 -3.42
N LYS A 123 -13.09 -12.31 -3.92
CA LYS A 123 -12.40 -12.10 -5.21
C LYS A 123 -13.33 -12.25 -6.41
N ILE A 124 -14.33 -13.13 -6.35
CA ILE A 124 -15.36 -13.24 -7.41
C ILE A 124 -16.09 -11.90 -7.57
N PHE A 125 -16.41 -11.18 -6.49
CA PHE A 125 -17.01 -9.85 -6.60
C PHE A 125 -16.09 -8.85 -7.32
N SER A 126 -14.77 -8.90 -7.08
CA SER A 126 -13.82 -8.04 -7.80
C SER A 126 -13.77 -8.35 -9.29
N ILE A 127 -13.83 -9.63 -9.68
CA ILE A 127 -13.95 -10.04 -11.09
C ILE A 127 -15.25 -9.48 -11.69
N LEU A 128 -16.39 -9.63 -11.00
CA LEU A 128 -17.68 -9.11 -11.47
C LEU A 128 -17.69 -7.58 -11.59
N PHE A 129 -17.08 -6.86 -10.64
CA PHE A 129 -16.94 -5.40 -10.73
C PHE A 129 -16.08 -4.98 -11.91
N SER A 130 -14.97 -5.67 -12.17
CA SER A 130 -14.09 -5.41 -13.29
C SER A 130 -14.78 -5.64 -14.64
N LEU A 131 -15.46 -6.79 -14.81
CA LEU A 131 -16.23 -7.11 -16.00
C LEU A 131 -17.35 -6.09 -16.25
N SER A 132 -18.10 -5.75 -15.19
CA SER A 132 -19.18 -4.78 -15.26
C SER A 132 -18.68 -3.37 -15.60
N ALA A 133 -17.51 -2.98 -15.07
CA ALA A 133 -16.86 -1.70 -15.39
C ALA A 133 -16.50 -1.62 -16.88
N ILE A 134 -15.84 -2.64 -17.43
CA ILE A 134 -15.47 -2.72 -18.85
C ILE A 134 -16.72 -2.71 -19.72
N ALA A 135 -17.74 -3.50 -19.37
CA ALA A 135 -18.98 -3.59 -20.12
C ALA A 135 -19.72 -2.25 -20.16
N LEU A 136 -19.95 -1.65 -19.00
CA LEU A 136 -20.73 -0.42 -18.87
C LEU A 136 -20.00 0.76 -19.52
N LEU A 137 -18.68 0.86 -19.32
CA LEU A 137 -17.87 1.89 -19.97
C LEU A 137 -17.90 1.70 -21.50
N GLY A 138 -17.73 0.47 -21.98
CA GLY A 138 -17.84 0.15 -23.41
C GLY A 138 -19.17 0.58 -24.00
N ILE A 139 -20.27 0.31 -23.30
CA ILE A 139 -21.61 0.76 -23.71
C ILE A 139 -21.71 2.29 -23.70
N ALA A 140 -21.15 2.96 -22.70
CA ALA A 140 -21.24 4.42 -22.54
C ALA A 140 -20.52 5.19 -23.67
N ILE A 141 -19.30 4.75 -24.04
CA ILE A 141 -18.43 5.51 -24.95
C ILE A 141 -18.52 5.09 -26.42
N ARG A 142 -19.20 3.99 -26.73
CA ARG A 142 -19.23 3.40 -28.10
C ARG A 142 -19.67 4.35 -29.21
N ARG A 143 -20.56 5.30 -28.89
CA ARG A 143 -21.10 6.26 -29.87
C ARG A 143 -20.18 7.45 -30.11
N TYR A 144 -19.18 7.64 -29.27
CA TYR A 144 -18.34 8.84 -29.29
C TYR A 144 -16.94 8.58 -29.85
N LEU A 145 -16.62 7.30 -30.15
CA LEU A 145 -15.32 6.88 -30.66
C LEU A 145 -15.45 6.10 -31.98
N PRO A 146 -14.46 6.18 -32.87
CA PRO A 146 -14.36 5.26 -34.00
C PRO A 146 -14.34 3.81 -33.51
N PRO A 147 -14.94 2.86 -34.26
CA PRO A 147 -15.02 1.46 -33.85
C PRO A 147 -13.67 0.83 -33.46
N THR A 148 -12.62 1.10 -34.23
CA THR A 148 -11.27 0.59 -33.99
C THR A 148 -10.70 1.13 -32.67
N VAL A 149 -10.86 2.43 -32.40
CA VAL A 149 -10.41 3.05 -31.13
C VAL A 149 -11.19 2.47 -29.97
N TRP A 150 -12.50 2.34 -30.10
CA TRP A 150 -13.37 1.80 -29.06
C TRP A 150 -12.97 0.38 -28.66
N ILE A 151 -12.82 -0.53 -29.63
CA ILE A 151 -12.52 -1.94 -29.33
C ILE A 151 -11.12 -2.11 -28.71
N PHE A 152 -10.11 -1.41 -29.25
CA PHE A 152 -8.76 -1.54 -28.72
C PHE A 152 -8.57 -0.86 -27.36
N SER A 153 -9.30 0.22 -27.07
CA SER A 153 -9.30 0.81 -25.71
C SER A 153 -9.79 -0.20 -24.66
N LEU A 154 -10.84 -0.95 -24.97
CA LEU A 154 -11.39 -1.97 -24.07
C LEU A 154 -10.51 -3.23 -24.01
N LEU A 155 -10.03 -3.68 -25.15
CA LEU A 155 -9.26 -4.93 -25.26
C LEU A 155 -7.89 -4.80 -24.57
N LEU A 156 -7.18 -3.69 -24.77
CA LEU A 156 -5.93 -3.42 -24.06
C LEU A 156 -6.13 -3.25 -22.56
N THR A 157 -7.24 -2.62 -22.16
CA THR A 157 -7.61 -2.56 -20.73
C THR A 157 -7.83 -3.96 -20.17
N ALA A 158 -8.58 -4.80 -20.86
CA ALA A 158 -8.88 -6.17 -20.45
C ALA A 158 -7.63 -7.07 -20.43
N ALA A 159 -6.65 -6.78 -21.30
CA ALA A 159 -5.41 -7.54 -21.45
C ALA A 159 -4.27 -7.04 -20.57
N ALA A 160 -4.37 -5.85 -19.95
CA ALA A 160 -3.32 -5.32 -19.08
C ALA A 160 -3.07 -6.27 -17.88
N PRO A 161 -1.83 -6.76 -17.66
CA PRO A 161 -1.56 -7.75 -16.60
C PRO A 161 -1.95 -7.26 -15.21
N GLU A 162 -1.81 -5.96 -14.96
CA GLU A 162 -2.17 -5.32 -13.69
C GLU A 162 -3.69 -5.25 -13.51
N MET A 163 -4.47 -5.06 -14.61
CA MET A 163 -5.94 -5.13 -14.56
C MET A 163 -6.43 -6.53 -14.19
N VAL A 164 -5.83 -7.55 -14.80
CA VAL A 164 -6.12 -8.96 -14.48
C VAL A 164 -5.78 -9.27 -13.02
N SER A 165 -4.65 -8.76 -12.53
CA SER A 165 -4.24 -8.90 -11.13
C SER A 165 -5.24 -8.24 -10.17
N LEU A 166 -5.72 -7.03 -10.48
CA LEU A 166 -6.72 -6.35 -9.66
C LEU A 166 -8.09 -7.04 -9.67
N ALA A 167 -8.49 -7.62 -10.81
CA ALA A 167 -9.70 -8.41 -10.89
C ALA A 167 -9.66 -9.65 -9.97
N GLY A 168 -8.46 -10.24 -9.78
CA GLY A 168 -8.23 -11.36 -8.85
C GLY A 168 -7.88 -10.93 -7.41
N SER A 169 -8.10 -9.69 -7.00
CA SER A 169 -7.74 -9.17 -5.67
C SER A 169 -8.93 -8.52 -4.98
N THR A 170 -8.97 -8.52 -3.65
CA THR A 170 -10.04 -7.88 -2.85
C THR A 170 -9.74 -6.40 -2.59
N TYR A 171 -9.47 -5.65 -3.67
CA TYR A 171 -9.20 -4.23 -3.63
C TYR A 171 -10.41 -3.37 -4.05
N SER A 172 -10.41 -2.10 -3.66
CA SER A 172 -11.48 -1.16 -4.00
C SER A 172 -11.44 -0.65 -5.45
N GLU A 173 -10.35 -0.88 -6.19
CA GLU A 173 -10.14 -0.37 -7.54
C GLU A 173 -11.15 -0.90 -8.57
N PRO A 174 -11.51 -2.20 -8.62
CA PRO A 174 -12.55 -2.68 -9.54
C PRO A 174 -13.92 -2.03 -9.30
N LEU A 175 -14.30 -1.83 -8.03
CA LEU A 175 -15.53 -1.11 -7.67
C LEU A 175 -15.45 0.36 -8.06
N PHE A 176 -14.31 1.02 -7.83
CA PHE A 176 -14.10 2.40 -8.25
C PHE A 176 -14.25 2.56 -9.78
N MET A 177 -13.70 1.66 -10.56
CA MET A 177 -13.86 1.65 -12.02
C MET A 177 -15.31 1.45 -12.44
N LEU A 178 -16.04 0.57 -11.77
CA LEU A 178 -17.47 0.36 -12.04
C LEU A 178 -18.28 1.64 -11.76
N LEU A 179 -18.07 2.27 -10.62
CA LEU A 179 -18.73 3.53 -10.28
C LEU A 179 -18.37 4.66 -11.26
N GLN A 180 -17.09 4.73 -11.67
CA GLN A 180 -16.63 5.65 -12.72
C GLN A 180 -17.36 5.39 -14.06
N ALA A 181 -17.52 4.13 -14.46
CA ALA A 181 -18.29 3.75 -15.65
C ALA A 181 -19.78 4.10 -15.52
N CYS A 182 -20.40 3.93 -14.33
CA CYS A 182 -21.76 4.38 -14.02
C CYS A 182 -21.90 5.89 -14.19
N ILE A 183 -20.94 6.66 -13.66
CA ILE A 183 -20.95 8.12 -13.78
C ILE A 183 -20.91 8.54 -15.24
N ILE A 184 -20.02 7.98 -16.05
CA ILE A 184 -19.90 8.31 -17.47
C ILE A 184 -21.17 7.89 -18.24
N PHE A 185 -21.72 6.72 -17.94
CA PHE A 185 -22.94 6.22 -18.53
C PHE A 185 -24.15 7.11 -18.25
N LEU A 186 -24.26 7.67 -17.04
CA LEU A 186 -25.35 8.57 -16.66
C LEU A 186 -25.12 10.01 -17.14
N PHE A 187 -23.87 10.48 -17.13
CA PHE A 187 -23.52 11.86 -17.43
C PHE A 187 -23.65 12.23 -18.90
N LEU A 188 -23.16 11.37 -19.82
CA LEU A 188 -23.19 11.66 -21.24
C LEU A 188 -24.62 11.88 -21.79
N PRO A 189 -25.64 11.05 -21.47
CA PRO A 189 -27.01 11.33 -21.83
C PRO A 189 -27.59 12.60 -21.17
N LEU A 190 -27.23 12.88 -19.91
CA LEU A 190 -27.65 14.10 -19.21
C LEU A 190 -27.18 15.37 -19.93
N CYS A 191 -25.97 15.35 -20.52
CA CYS A 191 -25.45 16.48 -21.30
C CYS A 191 -26.30 16.79 -22.54
N ASN A 192 -26.90 15.77 -23.16
CA ASN A 192 -27.73 15.90 -24.36
C ASN A 192 -29.23 16.09 -24.04
N LEU A 193 -29.61 16.00 -22.76
CA LEU A 193 -31.01 16.12 -22.37
C LEU A 193 -31.46 17.57 -22.45
N THR A 194 -32.45 17.83 -23.33
CA THR A 194 -33.07 19.15 -23.51
C THR A 194 -34.27 19.40 -22.59
N ALA A 195 -34.72 18.35 -21.88
CA ALA A 195 -35.83 18.43 -20.95
C ALA A 195 -35.55 19.42 -19.78
N PRO A 196 -36.56 20.07 -19.24
CA PRO A 196 -36.40 20.93 -18.05
C PRO A 196 -35.74 20.16 -16.90
N ILE A 197 -34.92 20.85 -16.10
CA ILE A 197 -34.18 20.26 -14.98
C ILE A 197 -35.10 19.58 -13.96
N LEU A 198 -36.28 20.18 -13.73
CA LEU A 198 -37.30 19.65 -12.81
C LEU A 198 -38.19 18.56 -13.43
N SER A 199 -37.92 18.12 -14.69
CA SER A 199 -38.63 16.97 -15.23
C SER A 199 -38.26 15.69 -14.47
N ARG A 200 -39.21 14.74 -14.31
CA ARG A 200 -38.96 13.45 -13.64
C ARG A 200 -37.72 12.74 -14.19
N ARG A 201 -37.50 12.79 -15.51
CA ARG A 201 -36.35 12.18 -16.17
C ARG A 201 -35.04 12.86 -15.77
N SER A 202 -34.99 14.19 -15.79
CA SER A 202 -33.79 14.95 -15.38
C SER A 202 -33.46 14.73 -13.91
N ILE A 203 -34.45 14.74 -13.03
CA ILE A 203 -34.28 14.50 -11.59
C ILE A 203 -33.73 13.08 -11.36
N ALA A 204 -34.29 12.06 -12.04
CA ALA A 204 -33.81 10.69 -11.90
C ALA A 204 -32.32 10.56 -12.32
N TYR A 205 -31.92 11.14 -13.48
CA TYR A 205 -30.52 11.18 -13.88
C TYR A 205 -29.63 11.91 -12.89
N LEU A 206 -30.04 13.08 -12.39
CA LEU A 206 -29.27 13.88 -11.45
C LEU A 206 -29.09 13.17 -10.11
N LEU A 207 -30.17 12.59 -9.55
CA LEU A 207 -30.08 11.85 -8.28
C LEU A 207 -29.23 10.60 -8.42
N SER A 208 -29.40 9.81 -9.51
CA SER A 208 -28.57 8.62 -9.77
C SER A 208 -27.11 9.00 -9.94
N LEU A 209 -26.82 10.08 -10.66
CA LEU A 209 -25.46 10.58 -10.86
C LEU A 209 -24.86 11.12 -9.56
N GLY A 210 -25.63 11.89 -8.77
CA GLY A 210 -25.20 12.38 -7.46
C GLY A 210 -24.90 11.24 -6.48
N LEU A 211 -25.72 10.19 -6.47
CA LEU A 211 -25.45 8.98 -5.70
C LEU A 211 -24.16 8.28 -6.18
N ALA A 212 -24.00 8.08 -7.48
CA ALA A 212 -22.80 7.43 -8.03
C ALA A 212 -21.52 8.22 -7.71
N LEU A 213 -21.55 9.55 -7.80
CA LEU A 213 -20.44 10.44 -7.44
C LEU A 213 -20.13 10.36 -5.94
N PHE A 214 -21.15 10.37 -5.11
CA PHE A 214 -21.00 10.20 -3.66
C PHE A 214 -20.37 8.84 -3.32
N LEU A 215 -20.88 7.75 -3.89
CA LEU A 215 -20.34 6.40 -3.67
C LEU A 215 -18.89 6.27 -4.19
N LEU A 216 -18.57 6.94 -5.31
CA LEU A 216 -17.18 6.99 -5.82
C LEU A 216 -16.25 7.69 -4.81
N ALA A 217 -16.66 8.84 -4.26
CA ALA A 217 -15.91 9.57 -3.25
C ALA A 217 -15.80 8.77 -1.93
N LEU A 218 -16.85 8.05 -1.55
CA LEU A 218 -16.87 7.17 -0.39
C LEU A 218 -16.02 5.91 -0.59
N THR A 219 -15.80 5.48 -1.84
CA THR A 219 -14.89 4.37 -2.17
C THR A 219 -13.42 4.79 -2.06
N ARG A 220 -13.07 5.97 -2.55
CA ARG A 220 -11.72 6.55 -2.48
C ARG A 220 -11.79 8.07 -2.51
N ASN A 221 -10.99 8.74 -1.71
CA ASN A 221 -10.97 10.21 -1.61
C ASN A 221 -10.76 10.92 -2.96
N VAL A 222 -9.96 10.34 -3.85
CA VAL A 222 -9.74 10.89 -5.21
C VAL A 222 -11.05 11.00 -6.00
N GLY A 223 -12.09 10.26 -5.63
CA GLY A 223 -13.42 10.32 -6.25
C GLY A 223 -14.11 11.68 -6.16
N TYR A 224 -13.76 12.55 -5.18
CA TYR A 224 -14.22 13.95 -5.18
C TYR A 224 -13.81 14.69 -6.46
N GLY A 225 -12.67 14.33 -7.04
CA GLY A 225 -12.20 14.89 -8.31
C GLY A 225 -13.19 14.69 -9.44
N ALA A 226 -13.93 13.58 -9.47
CA ALA A 226 -14.94 13.34 -10.50
C ALA A 226 -16.06 14.39 -10.46
N THR A 227 -16.56 14.73 -9.25
CA THR A 227 -17.57 15.79 -9.10
C THR A 227 -17.03 17.13 -9.60
N ILE A 228 -15.80 17.48 -9.22
CA ILE A 228 -15.13 18.71 -9.65
C ILE A 228 -14.97 18.71 -11.18
N ALA A 229 -14.52 17.61 -11.77
CA ALA A 229 -14.34 17.50 -13.22
C ALA A 229 -15.64 17.73 -14.01
N LEU A 230 -16.74 17.11 -13.57
CA LEU A 230 -18.05 17.26 -14.21
C LEU A 230 -18.59 18.67 -14.07
N VAL A 231 -18.43 19.30 -12.92
CA VAL A 231 -18.84 20.69 -12.69
C VAL A 231 -18.02 21.65 -13.58
N ILE A 232 -16.68 21.50 -13.64
CA ILE A 232 -15.83 22.30 -14.52
C ILE A 232 -16.27 22.12 -15.98
N PHE A 233 -16.51 20.90 -16.43
CA PHE A 233 -16.96 20.63 -17.78
C PHE A 233 -18.32 21.29 -18.10
N LEU A 234 -19.29 21.20 -17.19
CA LEU A 234 -20.58 21.83 -17.36
C LEU A 234 -20.49 23.35 -17.41
N LEU A 235 -19.66 23.96 -16.55
CA LEU A 235 -19.52 25.42 -16.49
C LEU A 235 -18.70 25.98 -17.67
N SER A 236 -17.56 25.39 -17.99
CA SER A 236 -16.61 25.95 -18.97
C SER A 236 -16.94 25.55 -20.40
N ILE A 237 -17.31 24.30 -20.66
CA ILE A 237 -17.55 23.78 -22.01
C ILE A 237 -19.03 23.84 -22.40
N ARG A 238 -19.91 23.30 -21.58
CA ARG A 238 -21.34 23.28 -21.84
C ARG A 238 -22.03 24.61 -21.52
N ARG A 239 -21.44 25.42 -20.62
CA ARG A 239 -22.00 26.68 -20.09
C ARG A 239 -23.40 26.49 -19.50
N ASP A 240 -23.63 25.36 -18.85
CA ASP A 240 -24.89 24.99 -18.20
C ASP A 240 -24.74 24.99 -16.67
N TRP A 241 -24.72 26.21 -16.10
CA TRP A 241 -24.59 26.40 -14.66
C TRP A 241 -25.74 25.77 -13.87
N ARG A 242 -26.94 25.69 -14.48
CA ARG A 242 -28.11 25.12 -13.83
C ARG A 242 -27.94 23.62 -13.59
N LYS A 243 -27.46 22.86 -14.59
CA LYS A 243 -27.12 21.45 -14.43
C LYS A 243 -25.94 21.25 -13.48
N ALA A 244 -24.95 22.15 -13.50
CA ALA A 244 -23.83 22.09 -12.56
C ALA A 244 -24.29 22.25 -11.10
N LEU A 245 -25.16 23.24 -10.81
CA LEU A 245 -25.72 23.46 -9.50
C LEU A 245 -26.62 22.30 -9.05
N ALA A 246 -27.48 21.79 -9.94
CA ALA A 246 -28.35 20.66 -9.64
C ALA A 246 -27.53 19.37 -9.36
N LEU A 247 -26.41 19.16 -10.06
CA LEU A 247 -25.49 18.06 -9.82
C LEU A 247 -24.83 18.16 -8.44
N LEU A 248 -24.33 19.35 -8.08
CA LEU A 248 -23.77 19.61 -6.75
C LEU A 248 -24.80 19.38 -5.66
N ALA A 249 -26.01 19.91 -5.84
CA ALA A 249 -27.09 19.73 -4.89
C ALA A 249 -27.41 18.24 -4.67
N SER A 250 -27.50 17.47 -5.75
CA SER A 250 -27.75 16.03 -5.67
C SER A 250 -26.61 15.27 -4.98
N PHE A 251 -25.36 15.60 -5.23
CA PHE A 251 -24.21 15.05 -4.53
C PHE A 251 -24.26 15.35 -3.03
N PHE A 252 -24.51 16.61 -2.65
CA PHE A 252 -24.57 17.02 -1.25
C PHE A 252 -25.75 16.45 -0.48
N ILE A 253 -26.86 16.12 -1.13
CA ILE A 253 -27.98 15.40 -0.47
C ILE A 253 -27.46 14.06 0.10
N PHE A 254 -26.78 13.24 -0.69
CA PHE A 254 -26.25 11.96 -0.23
C PHE A 254 -25.09 12.12 0.74
N PHE A 255 -24.20 13.08 0.48
CA PHE A 255 -23.06 13.38 1.35
C PHE A 255 -23.51 13.77 2.76
N THR A 256 -24.43 14.75 2.89
CA THR A 256 -24.91 15.23 4.19
C THR A 256 -25.74 14.19 4.92
N SER A 257 -26.60 13.45 4.21
CA SER A 257 -27.39 12.37 4.81
C SER A 257 -26.49 11.29 5.40
N PHE A 258 -25.44 10.90 4.69
CA PHE A 258 -24.48 9.91 5.19
C PHE A 258 -23.61 10.46 6.32
N ALA A 259 -23.21 11.73 6.27
CA ALA A 259 -22.46 12.37 7.35
C ALA A 259 -23.27 12.40 8.66
N ILE A 260 -24.57 12.72 8.56
CA ILE A 260 -25.50 12.68 9.70
C ILE A 260 -25.61 11.25 10.24
N TYR A 261 -25.85 10.25 9.37
CA TYR A 261 -25.91 8.84 9.77
C TYR A 261 -24.62 8.39 10.48
N LYS A 262 -23.45 8.71 9.92
CA LYS A 262 -22.13 8.37 10.50
C LYS A 262 -21.97 8.96 11.90
N ARG A 263 -22.36 10.23 12.07
CA ARG A 263 -22.30 10.92 13.37
C ARG A 263 -23.23 10.29 14.39
N LEU A 264 -24.48 10.03 14.02
CA LEU A 264 -25.49 9.51 14.94
C LEU A 264 -25.22 8.07 15.37
N LYS A 265 -24.82 7.20 14.43
CA LYS A 265 -24.61 5.78 14.72
C LYS A 265 -23.24 5.47 15.30
N TRP A 266 -22.19 6.15 14.83
CA TRP A 266 -20.80 5.80 15.12
C TRP A 266 -20.07 6.85 15.97
N GLY A 267 -20.70 7.98 16.29
CA GLY A 267 -20.07 9.08 17.05
C GLY A 267 -18.89 9.74 16.33
N VAL A 268 -18.65 9.40 15.05
CA VAL A 268 -17.50 9.89 14.28
C VAL A 268 -17.80 11.29 13.76
N THR A 269 -17.18 12.31 14.34
CA THR A 269 -17.38 13.72 13.99
C THR A 269 -16.50 14.20 12.85
N ASP A 270 -15.49 13.41 12.48
CA ASP A 270 -14.54 13.78 11.42
C ASP A 270 -15.26 13.93 10.07
N ALA A 271 -15.15 15.12 9.45
CA ALA A 271 -15.74 15.40 8.15
C ALA A 271 -15.09 14.60 7.02
N SER A 272 -13.85 14.12 7.22
CA SER A 272 -13.18 13.24 6.28
C SER A 272 -13.77 11.83 6.38
N PHE A 273 -14.12 11.24 5.22
CA PHE A 273 -14.55 9.85 5.16
C PHE A 273 -13.36 8.85 5.16
N SER A 274 -12.13 9.34 5.30
CA SER A 274 -10.92 8.54 5.37
C SER A 274 -9.86 9.21 6.22
N GLY A 275 -9.28 8.47 7.16
CA GLY A 275 -8.16 8.93 7.97
C GLY A 275 -6.89 9.26 7.17
N GLN A 276 -6.81 8.82 5.91
CA GLN A 276 -5.71 9.18 5.01
C GLN A 276 -5.75 10.65 4.58
N LEU A 277 -6.95 11.27 4.49
CA LEU A 277 -7.10 12.64 3.99
C LEU A 277 -6.33 13.65 4.85
N SER A 278 -6.35 13.48 6.17
CA SER A 278 -5.64 14.37 7.11
C SER A 278 -4.12 14.34 6.97
N LYS A 279 -3.58 13.26 6.41
CA LYS A 279 -2.13 13.04 6.25
C LYS A 279 -1.60 13.37 4.85
N MET A 280 -2.47 13.76 3.91
CA MET A 280 -2.07 14.04 2.52
C MET A 280 -1.06 15.19 2.39
N MET A 281 -1.14 16.17 3.29
CA MET A 281 -0.28 17.34 3.29
C MET A 281 1.07 17.14 4.00
N LEU A 282 1.30 15.96 4.60
CA LEU A 282 2.59 15.65 5.24
C LEU A 282 3.67 15.39 4.19
N VAL A 283 4.90 15.76 4.49
CA VAL A 283 6.10 15.40 3.70
C VAL A 283 6.31 13.89 3.78
N ASP A 284 6.29 13.32 4.98
CA ASP A 284 6.24 11.87 5.20
C ASP A 284 4.87 11.47 5.78
N PHE A 285 4.13 10.67 5.03
CA PHE A 285 2.83 10.15 5.45
C PHE A 285 2.88 9.35 6.76
N TYR A 286 4.00 8.70 7.04
CA TYR A 286 4.19 7.85 8.21
C TYR A 286 4.68 8.62 9.44
N ASP A 287 5.06 9.88 9.30
CA ASP A 287 5.41 10.76 10.41
C ASP A 287 4.31 11.81 10.67
N PRO A 288 3.37 11.54 11.60
CA PRO A 288 2.28 12.48 11.92
C PRO A 288 2.74 13.79 12.58
N ALA A 289 3.93 13.80 13.18
CA ALA A 289 4.54 14.97 13.80
C ALA A 289 5.47 15.73 12.84
N GLY A 290 5.68 15.18 11.63
CA GLY A 290 6.58 15.75 10.63
C GLY A 290 6.02 16.98 9.94
N ASP A 291 6.86 17.59 9.12
CA ASP A 291 6.57 18.81 8.39
C ASP A 291 5.45 18.60 7.35
N LYS A 292 4.72 19.70 7.11
CA LYS A 292 3.75 19.77 6.01
C LYS A 292 4.42 20.25 4.73
N GLU A 293 3.95 19.73 3.60
CA GLU A 293 4.41 20.15 2.29
C GLU A 293 4.15 21.64 2.03
N THR A 294 5.13 22.29 1.45
CA THR A 294 4.97 23.63 0.89
C THR A 294 4.21 23.59 -0.44
N PHE A 295 3.70 24.73 -0.91
CA PHE A 295 3.07 24.82 -2.24
C PHE A 295 4.01 24.33 -3.34
N TRP A 296 5.29 24.68 -3.28
CA TRP A 296 6.29 24.24 -4.26
C TRP A 296 6.57 22.73 -4.13
N GLY A 297 6.65 22.21 -2.91
CA GLY A 297 6.76 20.77 -2.66
C GLY A 297 5.61 19.98 -3.27
N LEU A 298 4.37 20.51 -3.18
CA LEU A 298 3.20 19.91 -3.85
C LEU A 298 3.32 19.92 -5.38
N CYS A 299 3.83 20.99 -5.99
CA CYS A 299 4.09 21.05 -7.42
C CYS A 299 5.14 20.00 -7.86
N VAL A 300 6.22 19.86 -7.08
CA VAL A 300 7.26 18.85 -7.32
C VAL A 300 6.67 17.45 -7.18
N ARG A 301 5.85 17.20 -6.15
CA ARG A 301 5.14 15.91 -5.95
C ARG A 301 4.26 15.56 -7.15
N VAL A 302 3.45 16.50 -7.64
CA VAL A 302 2.61 16.29 -8.82
C VAL A 302 3.45 15.93 -10.05
N TRP A 303 4.56 16.62 -10.26
CA TRP A 303 5.48 16.36 -11.37
C TRP A 303 6.14 14.98 -11.28
N GLN A 304 6.68 14.63 -10.12
CA GLN A 304 7.31 13.33 -9.88
C GLN A 304 6.31 12.17 -10.04
N ASN A 305 5.09 12.33 -9.50
CA ASN A 305 4.03 11.37 -9.70
C ASN A 305 3.60 11.27 -11.17
N ALA A 306 3.49 12.38 -11.89
CA ALA A 306 3.20 12.35 -13.33
C ALA A 306 4.26 11.55 -14.11
N GLN A 307 5.55 11.75 -13.82
CA GLN A 307 6.64 10.96 -14.42
C GLN A 307 6.51 9.49 -14.07
N GLN A 308 6.31 9.18 -12.79
CA GLN A 308 6.23 7.80 -12.30
C GLN A 308 5.05 7.04 -12.91
N TYR A 309 3.87 7.66 -12.95
CA TYR A 309 2.67 6.99 -13.39
C TYR A 309 2.43 7.04 -14.89
N LEU A 310 2.66 8.16 -15.55
CA LEU A 310 2.42 8.29 -17.00
C LEU A 310 3.61 7.84 -17.85
N ALA A 311 4.84 8.07 -17.39
CA ALA A 311 6.03 7.76 -18.19
C ALA A 311 6.76 6.48 -17.75
N PHE A 312 6.28 5.78 -16.73
CA PHE A 312 6.80 4.48 -16.30
C PHE A 312 5.71 3.41 -16.25
N HIS A 313 4.65 3.58 -15.43
CA HIS A 313 3.62 2.57 -15.30
C HIS A 313 2.71 2.43 -16.53
N LEU A 314 2.32 3.54 -17.16
CA LEU A 314 1.43 3.48 -18.33
C LEU A 314 2.02 2.65 -19.50
N PRO A 315 3.30 2.81 -19.89
CA PRO A 315 3.93 1.89 -20.85
C PRO A 315 3.93 0.43 -20.37
N GLY A 316 4.16 0.20 -19.07
CA GLY A 316 4.09 -1.14 -18.46
C GLY A 316 2.74 -1.81 -18.68
N PHE A 317 1.63 -1.10 -18.51
CA PHE A 317 0.27 -1.62 -18.78
C PHE A 317 0.08 -2.05 -20.23
N LEU A 318 0.85 -1.48 -21.14
CA LEU A 318 0.83 -1.81 -22.58
C LEU A 318 1.89 -2.88 -22.95
N GLY A 319 2.54 -3.48 -21.97
CA GLY A 319 3.56 -4.51 -22.18
C GLY A 319 4.96 -3.96 -22.52
N ILE A 320 5.17 -2.65 -22.42
CA ILE A 320 6.47 -2.00 -22.70
C ILE A 320 7.22 -1.86 -21.37
N LYS A 321 8.31 -2.62 -21.20
CA LYS A 321 9.14 -2.50 -20.00
C LYS A 321 10.02 -1.27 -20.07
N MET A 322 9.93 -0.43 -19.06
CA MET A 322 10.82 0.71 -18.83
C MET A 322 11.61 0.48 -17.54
N ASN A 323 12.88 0.87 -17.53
CA ASN A 323 13.75 0.69 -16.34
C ASN A 323 13.62 1.86 -15.36
N ALA A 324 13.22 3.04 -15.86
CA ALA A 324 13.05 4.25 -15.04
C ALA A 324 11.98 5.17 -15.64
N PRO A 325 11.39 6.09 -14.86
CA PRO A 325 10.52 7.15 -15.36
C PRO A 325 11.24 8.01 -16.41
N SER A 326 10.53 8.39 -17.48
CA SER A 326 11.09 9.17 -18.60
C SER A 326 10.44 10.55 -18.69
N VAL A 327 11.24 11.61 -18.49
CA VAL A 327 10.81 13.00 -18.71
C VAL A 327 10.43 13.24 -20.17
N ILE A 328 11.19 12.66 -21.10
CA ILE A 328 10.95 12.79 -22.55
C ILE A 328 9.58 12.23 -22.90
N LEU A 329 9.28 11.00 -22.45
CA LEU A 329 7.98 10.38 -22.70
C LEU A 329 6.83 11.17 -22.08
N LEU A 330 7.00 11.67 -20.86
CA LEU A 330 5.99 12.54 -20.23
C LEU A 330 5.75 13.81 -21.06
N SER A 331 6.81 14.44 -21.53
CA SER A 331 6.70 15.63 -22.38
C SER A 331 5.98 15.35 -23.70
N ILE A 332 6.28 14.22 -24.33
CA ILE A 332 5.59 13.74 -25.54
C ILE A 332 4.09 13.50 -25.26
N LEU A 333 3.73 12.86 -24.16
CA LEU A 333 2.34 12.59 -23.79
C LEU A 333 1.57 13.89 -23.51
N ILE A 334 2.20 14.87 -22.83
CA ILE A 334 1.60 16.19 -22.59
C ILE A 334 1.40 16.92 -23.93
N ALA A 335 2.42 16.97 -24.78
CA ALA A 335 2.32 17.60 -26.09
C ALA A 335 1.26 16.96 -26.98
N ALA A 336 1.19 15.61 -26.99
CA ALA A 336 0.15 14.87 -27.69
C ALA A 336 -1.25 15.19 -27.14
N GLY A 337 -1.41 15.26 -25.82
CA GLY A 337 -2.67 15.66 -25.18
C GLY A 337 -3.14 17.05 -25.60
N ILE A 338 -2.23 18.03 -25.59
CA ILE A 338 -2.50 19.39 -26.05
C ILE A 338 -2.90 19.38 -27.54
N ALA A 339 -2.14 18.69 -28.38
CA ALA A 339 -2.44 18.58 -29.80
C ALA A 339 -3.81 17.94 -30.07
N ILE A 340 -4.21 16.92 -29.31
CA ILE A 340 -5.53 16.28 -29.41
C ILE A 340 -6.65 17.27 -29.07
N ILE A 341 -6.51 18.03 -27.98
CA ILE A 341 -7.54 18.97 -27.50
C ILE A 341 -7.76 20.10 -28.52
N PHE A 342 -6.70 20.61 -29.11
CA PHE A 342 -6.77 21.79 -30.02
C PHE A 342 -6.91 21.41 -31.49
N SER A 343 -6.81 20.13 -31.86
CA SER A 343 -7.01 19.67 -33.23
C SER A 343 -8.46 19.88 -33.67
N LYS A 344 -8.68 20.51 -34.83
CA LYS A 344 -10.01 20.71 -35.42
C LYS A 344 -10.76 19.38 -35.65
N ARG A 345 -10.04 18.28 -35.85
CA ARG A 345 -10.61 16.95 -36.19
C ARG A 345 -11.10 16.20 -34.95
N THR A 346 -10.39 16.32 -33.85
CA THR A 346 -10.76 15.69 -32.56
C THR A 346 -11.60 16.60 -31.67
N ARG A 347 -11.68 17.89 -32.00
CA ARG A 347 -12.37 18.89 -31.19
C ARG A 347 -13.87 18.61 -31.12
N SER A 348 -14.29 18.05 -29.99
CA SER A 348 -15.69 17.75 -29.69
C SER A 348 -15.93 17.91 -28.18
N ALA A 349 -17.18 18.03 -27.78
CA ALA A 349 -17.51 18.05 -26.35
C ALA A 349 -17.04 16.78 -25.62
N PHE A 350 -17.04 15.62 -26.29
CA PHE A 350 -16.53 14.39 -25.72
C PHE A 350 -15.02 14.41 -25.46
N THR A 351 -14.22 14.94 -26.39
CA THR A 351 -12.78 15.09 -26.19
C THR A 351 -12.48 16.03 -25.02
N TRP A 352 -13.19 17.14 -24.93
CA TRP A 352 -13.07 18.07 -23.81
C TRP A 352 -13.53 17.47 -22.49
N PHE A 353 -14.57 16.62 -22.51
CA PHE A 353 -15.00 15.84 -21.35
C PHE A 353 -13.88 14.91 -20.87
N LEU A 354 -13.33 14.09 -21.78
CA LEU A 354 -12.22 13.18 -21.42
C LEU A 354 -11.02 13.94 -20.89
N ALA A 355 -10.62 15.04 -21.54
CA ALA A 355 -9.49 15.85 -21.12
C ALA A 355 -9.72 16.46 -19.74
N THR A 356 -10.87 17.10 -19.50
CA THR A 356 -11.19 17.71 -18.20
C THR A 356 -11.25 16.65 -17.11
N TYR A 357 -11.89 15.50 -17.38
CA TYR A 357 -12.02 14.41 -16.43
C TYR A 357 -10.63 13.84 -16.08
N LEU A 358 -9.82 13.51 -17.07
CA LEU A 358 -8.48 12.95 -16.85
C LEU A 358 -7.54 13.93 -16.16
N ILE A 359 -7.52 15.21 -16.57
CA ILE A 359 -6.65 16.22 -15.94
C ILE A 359 -7.01 16.39 -14.46
N VAL A 360 -8.30 16.48 -14.12
CA VAL A 360 -8.73 16.67 -12.73
C VAL A 360 -8.48 15.42 -11.91
N MET A 361 -8.83 14.22 -12.43
CA MET A 361 -8.66 12.97 -11.70
C MET A 361 -7.19 12.58 -11.51
N LEU A 362 -6.37 12.72 -12.54
CA LEU A 362 -4.92 12.47 -12.43
C LEU A 362 -4.26 13.54 -11.56
N GLY A 363 -4.64 14.82 -11.72
CA GLY A 363 -4.15 15.90 -10.87
C GLY A 363 -4.45 15.66 -9.39
N ALA A 364 -5.69 15.29 -9.06
CA ALA A 364 -6.09 14.90 -7.70
C ALA A 364 -5.28 13.69 -7.19
N THR A 365 -5.07 12.67 -8.04
CA THR A 365 -4.27 11.50 -7.69
C THR A 365 -2.81 11.88 -7.43
N PHE A 366 -2.18 12.63 -8.31
CA PHE A 366 -0.77 13.02 -8.18
C PHE A 366 -0.52 13.97 -7.01
N LEU A 367 -1.49 14.81 -6.69
CA LEU A 367 -1.43 15.70 -5.52
C LEU A 367 -1.50 14.91 -4.21
N THR A 368 -2.36 13.89 -4.14
CA THR A 368 -2.69 13.21 -2.89
C THR A 368 -1.80 12.03 -2.57
N GLN A 369 -1.09 11.48 -3.57
CA GLN A 369 -0.26 10.28 -3.39
C GLN A 369 1.19 10.64 -3.06
N GLN A 370 1.76 9.90 -2.11
CA GLN A 370 3.18 9.98 -1.80
C GLN A 370 3.99 9.34 -2.94
N VAL A 371 5.04 10.00 -3.40
CA VAL A 371 5.89 9.52 -4.50
C VAL A 371 6.52 8.17 -4.19
N GLN A 372 6.91 7.97 -2.93
CA GLN A 372 7.53 6.72 -2.44
C GLN A 372 6.62 5.50 -2.53
N TRP A 373 5.28 5.66 -2.62
CA TRP A 373 4.37 4.51 -2.71
C TRP A 373 4.46 3.80 -4.04
N ASN A 374 4.66 4.53 -5.14
CA ASN A 374 4.89 3.97 -6.48
C ASN A 374 3.96 2.79 -6.85
N GLN A 375 2.67 2.93 -6.59
CA GLN A 375 1.70 1.85 -6.75
C GLN A 375 0.91 2.00 -8.05
N PHE A 376 1.12 1.11 -9.02
CA PHE A 376 0.44 1.11 -10.32
C PHE A 376 -1.09 1.21 -10.22
N ARG A 377 -1.69 0.61 -9.19
CA ARG A 377 -3.14 0.54 -8.97
C ARG A 377 -3.82 1.90 -8.84
N LEU A 378 -3.06 2.96 -8.52
CA LEU A 378 -3.62 4.29 -8.33
C LEU A 378 -4.01 4.96 -9.65
N VAL A 379 -3.40 4.56 -10.78
CA VAL A 379 -3.64 5.15 -12.09
C VAL A 379 -4.30 4.18 -13.07
N ILE A 380 -4.18 2.87 -12.86
CA ILE A 380 -4.75 1.88 -13.76
C ILE A 380 -6.27 2.00 -13.91
N VAL A 381 -6.94 2.54 -12.90
CA VAL A 381 -8.39 2.80 -12.93
C VAL A 381 -8.81 3.79 -14.04
N TYR A 382 -7.86 4.58 -14.54
CA TYR A 382 -8.06 5.53 -15.64
C TYR A 382 -7.61 4.99 -17.00
N LEU A 383 -7.00 3.80 -17.03
CA LEU A 383 -6.42 3.21 -18.25
C LEU A 383 -7.39 3.22 -19.45
N PRO A 384 -8.64 2.76 -19.33
CA PRO A 384 -9.53 2.73 -20.48
C PRO A 384 -9.85 4.12 -21.05
N LEU A 385 -9.90 5.15 -20.20
CA LEU A 385 -10.14 6.53 -20.63
C LEU A 385 -8.89 7.17 -21.23
N LEU A 386 -7.70 6.87 -20.69
CA LEU A 386 -6.41 7.28 -21.24
C LEU A 386 -6.22 6.68 -22.65
N LEU A 387 -6.49 5.38 -22.78
CA LEU A 387 -6.42 4.70 -24.08
C LEU A 387 -7.44 5.30 -25.07
N ALA A 388 -8.69 5.50 -24.66
CA ALA A 388 -9.70 6.14 -25.49
C ALA A 388 -9.23 7.52 -25.98
N PHE A 389 -8.63 8.33 -25.09
CA PHE A 389 -8.16 9.66 -25.41
C PHE A 389 -6.98 9.64 -26.40
N PHE A 390 -5.91 8.91 -26.08
CA PHE A 390 -4.70 8.91 -26.91
C PHE A 390 -4.87 8.14 -28.22
N LEU A 391 -5.57 6.99 -28.22
CA LEU A 391 -5.84 6.25 -29.45
C LEU A 391 -6.76 7.03 -30.40
N TYR A 392 -7.71 7.80 -29.86
CA TYR A 392 -8.53 8.70 -30.68
C TYR A 392 -7.69 9.79 -31.35
N GLY A 393 -6.75 10.38 -30.62
CA GLY A 393 -5.80 11.32 -31.15
C GLY A 393 -4.92 10.72 -32.27
N LEU A 394 -4.34 9.55 -32.02
CA LEU A 394 -3.52 8.81 -32.97
C LEU A 394 -4.31 8.46 -34.23
N HIS A 395 -5.48 7.85 -34.07
CA HIS A 395 -6.39 7.52 -35.18
C HIS A 395 -6.67 8.77 -36.03
N SER A 396 -6.99 9.89 -35.37
CA SER A 396 -7.30 11.15 -36.04
C SER A 396 -6.11 11.76 -36.78
N ALA A 397 -4.89 11.66 -36.21
CA ALA A 397 -3.65 12.11 -36.84
C ALA A 397 -3.32 11.28 -38.09
N LEU A 398 -3.31 9.97 -37.98
CA LEU A 398 -3.02 9.06 -39.09
C LEU A 398 -4.08 9.15 -40.22
N SER A 399 -5.34 9.35 -39.85
CA SER A 399 -6.43 9.54 -40.82
C SER A 399 -6.32 10.86 -41.63
N LYS A 400 -5.36 11.76 -41.31
CA LYS A 400 -5.07 12.92 -42.19
C LYS A 400 -4.36 12.47 -43.45
N VAL A 401 -3.57 11.41 -43.39
CA VAL A 401 -2.87 10.83 -44.56
C VAL A 401 -3.87 10.09 -45.41
N SER A 402 -4.63 9.15 -44.81
CA SER A 402 -5.70 8.43 -45.46
C SER A 402 -6.67 7.92 -44.40
N PRO A 403 -8.02 7.83 -44.66
CA PRO A 403 -8.98 7.29 -43.71
C PRO A 403 -8.66 5.86 -43.25
N SER A 404 -8.08 5.04 -44.12
CA SER A 404 -7.66 3.66 -43.80
C SER A 404 -6.42 3.63 -42.89
N MET A 405 -5.48 4.57 -43.03
CA MET A 405 -4.27 4.65 -42.22
C MET A 405 -4.58 4.82 -40.73
N GLY A 406 -5.64 5.53 -40.38
CA GLY A 406 -6.10 5.66 -38.99
C GLY A 406 -6.43 4.29 -38.38
N ASN A 407 -7.21 3.48 -39.08
CA ASN A 407 -7.59 2.16 -38.61
C ASN A 407 -6.39 1.19 -38.63
N ILE A 408 -5.61 1.16 -39.71
CA ILE A 408 -4.44 0.26 -39.85
C ILE A 408 -3.41 0.58 -38.76
N GLY A 409 -3.04 1.85 -38.59
CA GLY A 409 -2.02 2.24 -37.62
C GLY A 409 -2.43 1.93 -36.16
N VAL A 410 -3.68 2.21 -35.79
CA VAL A 410 -4.19 1.84 -34.47
C VAL A 410 -4.22 0.29 -34.31
N THR A 411 -4.66 -0.45 -35.32
CA THR A 411 -4.72 -1.92 -35.28
C THR A 411 -3.33 -2.53 -35.12
N VAL A 412 -2.34 -2.07 -35.88
CA VAL A 412 -0.95 -2.59 -35.80
C VAL A 412 -0.36 -2.30 -34.43
N LEU A 413 -0.41 -1.04 -33.97
CA LEU A 413 0.16 -0.65 -32.68
C LEU A 413 -0.51 -1.42 -31.53
N CYS A 414 -1.83 -1.45 -31.50
CA CYS A 414 -2.58 -2.13 -30.44
C CYS A 414 -2.47 -3.64 -30.53
N GLY A 415 -2.36 -4.20 -31.74
CA GLY A 415 -2.13 -5.63 -31.94
C GLY A 415 -0.79 -6.07 -31.38
N LEU A 416 0.28 -5.32 -31.63
CA LEU A 416 1.60 -5.57 -31.01
C LEU A 416 1.53 -5.47 -29.48
N SER A 417 0.93 -4.41 -28.95
CA SER A 417 0.75 -4.25 -27.50
C SER A 417 -0.06 -5.41 -26.89
N LEU A 418 -1.10 -5.88 -27.60
CA LEU A 418 -1.92 -7.01 -27.15
C LEU A 418 -1.10 -8.31 -27.10
N LEU A 419 -0.22 -8.56 -28.07
CA LEU A 419 0.68 -9.71 -28.04
C LEU A 419 1.61 -9.66 -26.82
N PHE A 420 2.20 -8.51 -26.53
CA PHE A 420 3.07 -8.35 -25.37
C PHE A 420 2.31 -8.50 -24.03
N THR A 421 1.15 -7.87 -23.89
CA THR A 421 0.36 -7.96 -22.65
C THR A 421 -0.21 -9.36 -22.43
N THR A 422 -0.66 -10.03 -23.48
CA THR A 422 -1.13 -11.43 -23.41
C THR A 422 0.02 -12.37 -23.06
N SER A 423 1.19 -12.22 -23.70
CA SER A 423 2.39 -12.99 -23.35
C SER A 423 2.81 -12.78 -21.89
N ALA A 424 2.74 -11.54 -21.40
CA ALA A 424 3.01 -11.24 -19.99
C ALA A 424 2.02 -11.95 -19.05
N ASN A 425 0.73 -11.95 -19.36
CA ASN A 425 -0.27 -12.68 -18.58
C ASN A 425 -0.01 -14.19 -18.59
N VAL A 426 0.27 -14.78 -19.75
CA VAL A 426 0.53 -16.23 -19.86
C VAL A 426 1.72 -16.66 -19.04
N ARG A 427 2.80 -15.84 -19.00
CA ARG A 427 3.98 -16.11 -18.16
C ARG A 427 3.69 -16.06 -16.66
N LEU A 428 2.63 -15.39 -16.24
CA LEU A 428 2.21 -15.28 -14.84
C LEU A 428 1.20 -16.36 -14.43
N ILE A 429 0.77 -17.22 -15.36
CA ILE A 429 -0.07 -18.37 -15.05
C ILE A 429 0.81 -19.45 -14.43
N ASP A 430 0.41 -19.89 -13.23
CA ASP A 430 1.03 -21.01 -12.53
C ASP A 430 0.00 -22.14 -12.37
N PRO A 431 0.01 -23.15 -13.25
CA PRO A 431 -0.99 -24.21 -13.24
C PRO A 431 -0.99 -25.05 -11.95
N LEU A 432 0.18 -25.23 -11.30
CA LEU A 432 0.28 -26.00 -10.07
C LEU A 432 -0.41 -25.24 -8.92
N ASN A 433 -0.06 -23.97 -8.75
CA ASN A 433 -0.68 -23.14 -7.72
C ASN A 433 -2.18 -22.92 -8.02
N LEU A 434 -2.58 -22.73 -9.27
CA LEU A 434 -3.98 -22.64 -9.65
C LEU A 434 -4.75 -23.90 -9.23
N SER A 435 -4.21 -25.10 -9.51
CA SER A 435 -4.84 -26.36 -9.11
C SER A 435 -5.00 -26.48 -7.60
N LYS A 436 -3.99 -26.07 -6.82
CA LYS A 436 -4.04 -26.06 -5.33
C LYS A 436 -5.06 -25.04 -4.83
N ASN A 437 -5.05 -23.81 -5.36
CA ASN A 437 -6.01 -22.76 -5.02
C ASN A 437 -7.47 -23.17 -5.29
N LEU A 438 -7.72 -23.83 -6.42
CA LEU A 438 -9.07 -24.35 -6.76
C LEU A 438 -9.52 -25.48 -5.81
N ARG A 439 -8.59 -26.17 -5.15
CA ARG A 439 -8.88 -27.15 -4.09
C ARG A 439 -9.01 -26.51 -2.70
N GLY A 440 -8.90 -25.18 -2.60
CA GLY A 440 -9.06 -24.44 -1.34
C GLY A 440 -7.77 -24.19 -0.55
N ASP A 441 -6.60 -24.51 -1.10
CA ASP A 441 -5.32 -24.19 -0.46
C ASP A 441 -5.06 -22.69 -0.52
N GLN A 442 -5.20 -22.02 0.62
CA GLN A 442 -5.02 -20.57 0.76
C GLN A 442 -3.53 -20.15 0.86
N PHE A 443 -2.62 -21.11 1.00
CA PHE A 443 -1.18 -20.84 1.10
C PHE A 443 -0.45 -21.01 -0.24
N ALA A 444 -1.10 -21.65 -1.21
CA ALA A 444 -0.51 -21.91 -2.51
C ALA A 444 0.01 -20.66 -3.20
N GLY A 445 1.28 -20.68 -3.61
CA GLY A 445 1.95 -19.55 -4.29
C GLY A 445 2.39 -18.42 -3.36
N LEU A 446 2.42 -18.61 -2.05
CA LEU A 446 3.14 -17.74 -1.13
C LEU A 446 4.66 -17.98 -1.25
N THR A 447 5.44 -16.96 -0.95
CA THR A 447 6.89 -17.11 -0.74
C THR A 447 7.16 -17.80 0.59
N PRO A 448 8.28 -18.51 0.76
CA PRO A 448 8.54 -19.32 1.98
C PRO A 448 8.42 -18.53 3.29
N ASP A 449 8.86 -17.26 3.29
CA ASP A 449 8.75 -16.36 4.45
C ASP A 449 7.30 -16.05 4.84
N TRP A 450 6.45 -15.76 3.85
CA TRP A 450 5.02 -15.50 4.08
C TRP A 450 4.24 -16.77 4.42
N ASP A 451 4.58 -17.88 3.77
CA ASP A 451 4.01 -19.18 4.08
C ASP A 451 4.28 -19.56 5.53
N SER A 452 5.54 -19.50 5.96
CA SER A 452 5.94 -19.77 7.35
C SER A 452 5.23 -18.84 8.33
N TYR A 453 5.17 -17.55 8.03
CA TYR A 453 4.54 -16.55 8.89
C TYR A 453 3.05 -16.81 9.10
N LEU A 454 2.32 -17.06 8.02
CA LEU A 454 0.86 -17.25 8.10
C LEU A 454 0.50 -18.57 8.75
N HIS A 455 1.29 -19.65 8.56
CA HIS A 455 1.12 -20.89 9.30
C HIS A 455 1.36 -20.71 10.80
N VAL A 456 2.39 -19.94 11.21
CA VAL A 456 2.59 -19.60 12.62
C VAL A 456 1.42 -18.78 13.17
N CYS A 457 0.86 -17.85 12.38
CA CYS A 457 -0.33 -17.11 12.79
C CYS A 457 -1.55 -18.04 12.98
N GLN A 458 -1.77 -18.96 12.03
CA GLN A 458 -2.84 -19.95 12.13
C GLN A 458 -2.69 -20.84 13.36
N TRP A 459 -1.49 -21.39 13.57
CA TRP A 459 -1.18 -22.20 14.75
C TRP A 459 -1.45 -21.43 16.04
N ALA A 460 -1.04 -20.16 16.11
CA ALA A 460 -1.30 -19.29 17.26
C ALA A 460 -2.81 -19.04 17.48
N GLY A 461 -3.60 -18.99 16.42
CA GLY A 461 -5.06 -18.91 16.49
C GLY A 461 -5.71 -20.16 17.11
N GLU A 462 -5.18 -21.32 16.77
CA GLU A 462 -5.74 -22.61 17.16
C GLU A 462 -5.31 -23.07 18.56
N HIS A 463 -4.11 -22.67 19.05
CA HIS A 463 -3.49 -23.23 20.23
C HIS A 463 -3.34 -22.26 21.41
N LEU A 464 -3.39 -20.93 21.17
CA LEU A 464 -3.22 -19.97 22.26
C LEU A 464 -4.57 -19.52 22.85
N PRO A 465 -4.61 -19.17 24.15
CA PRO A 465 -5.83 -18.66 24.79
C PRO A 465 -6.40 -17.44 24.09
N ASP A 466 -7.73 -17.33 23.99
CA ASP A 466 -8.40 -16.19 23.34
C ASP A 466 -8.07 -14.85 23.98
N SER A 467 -7.81 -14.83 25.29
CA SER A 467 -7.43 -13.64 26.05
C SER A 467 -6.01 -13.16 25.78
N ALA A 468 -5.17 -13.97 25.10
CA ALA A 468 -3.77 -13.65 24.89
C ALA A 468 -3.57 -12.56 23.85
N THR A 469 -2.73 -11.59 24.17
CA THR A 469 -2.32 -10.52 23.24
C THR A 469 -1.10 -10.97 22.46
N ILE A 470 -1.24 -11.10 21.14
CA ILE A 470 -0.18 -11.53 20.22
C ILE A 470 0.27 -10.35 19.38
N ALA A 471 1.52 -9.95 19.47
CA ALA A 471 2.06 -8.88 18.64
C ALA A 471 2.70 -9.44 17.37
N CYS A 472 2.43 -8.80 16.25
CA CYS A 472 3.02 -9.14 14.96
C CYS A 472 3.15 -7.93 14.03
N ARG A 473 3.84 -8.11 12.89
CA ARG A 473 4.09 -7.01 11.94
C ARG A 473 2.91 -6.77 10.97
N LYS A 474 2.12 -7.80 10.66
CA LYS A 474 1.02 -7.75 9.68
C LYS A 474 -0.29 -8.29 10.31
N PRO A 475 -0.90 -7.54 11.25
CA PRO A 475 -2.01 -8.03 12.07
C PRO A 475 -3.26 -8.38 11.27
N ASN A 476 -3.57 -7.64 10.21
CA ASN A 476 -4.76 -7.91 9.40
C ASN A 476 -4.61 -9.21 8.58
N ASN A 477 -3.42 -9.44 7.98
CA ASN A 477 -3.14 -10.70 7.31
C ASN A 477 -3.20 -11.86 8.32
N ALA A 478 -2.54 -11.70 9.47
CA ALA A 478 -2.58 -12.70 10.56
C ALA A 478 -4.02 -13.03 10.99
N ARG A 479 -4.86 -11.99 11.19
CA ARG A 479 -6.26 -12.17 11.61
C ARG A 479 -7.09 -12.98 10.62
N ILE A 480 -6.84 -12.85 9.31
CA ILE A 480 -7.56 -13.60 8.27
C ILE A 480 -7.30 -15.11 8.41
N TYR A 481 -6.05 -15.50 8.64
CA TYR A 481 -5.68 -16.92 8.71
C TYR A 481 -5.88 -17.52 10.10
N ALA A 482 -5.78 -16.72 11.15
CA ALA A 482 -5.92 -17.18 12.54
C ALA A 482 -7.33 -16.99 13.13
N ASN A 483 -8.20 -16.27 12.44
CA ASN A 483 -9.55 -15.91 12.89
C ASN A 483 -9.61 -15.25 14.28
N ARG A 484 -8.55 -14.53 14.67
CA ARG A 484 -8.47 -13.77 15.93
C ARG A 484 -7.70 -12.47 15.77
N PRO A 485 -7.91 -11.45 16.63
CA PRO A 485 -7.18 -10.20 16.58
C PRO A 485 -5.70 -10.36 16.96
N PHE A 486 -4.85 -9.54 16.34
CA PHE A 486 -3.45 -9.38 16.64
C PHE A 486 -3.11 -7.92 16.88
N LEU A 487 -2.14 -7.64 17.74
CA LEU A 487 -1.59 -6.30 17.95
C LEU A 487 -0.55 -5.98 16.87
N GLY A 488 -0.79 -4.93 16.09
CA GLY A 488 0.15 -4.50 15.07
C GLY A 488 1.28 -3.64 15.63
N VAL A 489 2.52 -4.10 15.52
CA VAL A 489 3.72 -3.32 15.84
C VAL A 489 4.40 -2.91 14.55
N PHE A 490 4.14 -1.68 14.10
CA PHE A 490 4.56 -1.18 12.79
C PHE A 490 5.86 -0.38 12.83
N ARG A 491 6.26 0.10 14.00
CA ARG A 491 7.39 1.02 14.19
C ARG A 491 8.39 0.45 15.17
N TYR A 492 9.60 0.94 15.03
CA TYR A 492 10.59 0.90 16.10
C TYR A 492 10.11 1.80 17.25
N ILE A 493 10.15 1.29 18.47
CA ILE A 493 9.57 1.98 19.63
C ILE A 493 10.58 2.94 20.22
N SER A 494 11.75 2.43 20.62
CA SER A 494 12.81 3.24 21.26
C SER A 494 14.16 2.53 21.17
N ASP A 495 15.25 3.31 21.16
CA ASP A 495 16.61 2.82 21.37
C ASP A 495 16.86 2.38 22.81
N ASP A 496 16.06 2.90 23.76
CA ASP A 496 16.13 2.54 25.16
C ASP A 496 15.39 1.23 25.44
N PRO A 497 16.10 0.18 25.94
CA PRO A 497 15.50 -1.11 26.30
C PRO A 497 14.38 -1.01 27.34
N ASP A 498 14.48 -0.08 28.29
CA ASP A 498 13.48 0.11 29.34
C ASP A 498 12.16 0.66 28.78
N SER A 499 12.24 1.64 27.90
CA SER A 499 11.08 2.21 27.20
C SER A 499 10.38 1.15 26.34
N THR A 500 11.15 0.33 25.62
CA THR A 500 10.61 -0.77 24.82
C THR A 500 9.94 -1.81 25.71
N TRP A 501 10.56 -2.22 26.81
CA TRP A 501 9.99 -3.14 27.79
C TRP A 501 8.69 -2.59 28.41
N ALA A 502 8.67 -1.31 28.78
CA ALA A 502 7.50 -0.65 29.35
C ALA A 502 6.34 -0.62 28.34
N TYR A 503 6.61 -0.38 27.05
CA TYR A 503 5.58 -0.42 26.00
C TYR A 503 4.93 -1.79 25.90
N PHE A 504 5.71 -2.89 25.77
CA PHE A 504 5.18 -4.23 25.65
C PHE A 504 4.41 -4.68 26.91
N ASN A 505 4.85 -4.26 28.10
CA ASN A 505 4.13 -4.51 29.32
C ASN A 505 2.83 -3.68 29.42
N GLY A 506 2.85 -2.42 29.04
CA GLY A 506 1.66 -1.55 29.01
C GLY A 506 0.58 -2.06 28.04
N GLN A 507 1.01 -2.61 26.91
CA GLN A 507 0.10 -3.26 25.94
C GLN A 507 -0.27 -4.69 26.34
N ARG A 508 0.24 -5.23 27.45
CA ARG A 508 0.03 -6.61 27.94
C ARG A 508 0.31 -7.67 26.85
N VAL A 509 1.38 -7.47 26.07
CA VAL A 509 1.74 -8.43 25.01
C VAL A 509 2.27 -9.70 25.63
N ASP A 510 1.61 -10.83 25.35
CA ASP A 510 2.00 -12.16 25.86
C ASP A 510 2.91 -12.90 24.89
N TYR A 511 2.70 -12.69 23.59
CA TYR A 511 3.39 -13.41 22.53
C TYR A 511 3.86 -12.48 21.40
N LEU A 512 4.99 -12.86 20.77
CA LEU A 512 5.55 -12.21 19.60
C LEU A 512 5.63 -13.20 18.43
N ILE A 513 5.18 -12.77 17.23
CA ILE A 513 5.48 -13.51 16.00
C ILE A 513 6.53 -12.73 15.21
N LEU A 514 7.68 -13.37 14.99
CA LEU A 514 8.82 -12.83 14.26
C LEU A 514 9.05 -13.62 12.96
N ALA A 515 9.19 -12.89 11.86
CA ALA A 515 9.55 -13.44 10.56
C ALA A 515 10.27 -12.36 9.71
N HIS A 516 11.22 -12.79 8.87
CA HIS A 516 11.86 -11.91 7.90
C HIS A 516 11.00 -11.79 6.64
N LEU A 517 9.94 -10.96 6.71
CA LEU A 517 8.99 -10.81 5.62
C LEU A 517 9.56 -9.95 4.50
N ARG A 518 9.55 -10.43 3.28
CA ARG A 518 9.93 -9.67 2.09
C ARG A 518 8.89 -8.58 1.80
N ALA A 519 9.37 -7.37 1.55
CA ALA A 519 8.51 -6.28 1.12
C ALA A 519 7.97 -6.49 -0.31
N ASN A 520 8.78 -7.13 -1.16
CA ASN A 520 8.43 -7.50 -2.52
C ASN A 520 8.78 -8.99 -2.77
N PRO A 521 7.82 -9.86 -3.13
CA PRO A 521 8.05 -11.28 -3.36
C PRO A 521 9.06 -11.58 -4.46
N GLN A 522 9.20 -10.68 -5.44
CA GLN A 522 10.09 -10.86 -6.58
C GLN A 522 11.55 -10.50 -6.30
N GLN A 523 11.80 -9.77 -5.21
CA GLN A 523 13.15 -9.37 -4.80
C GLN A 523 13.63 -10.26 -3.65
N ARG A 524 14.60 -11.12 -3.91
CA ARG A 524 15.11 -12.09 -2.93
C ARG A 524 15.95 -11.49 -1.80
N THR A 525 16.40 -10.24 -1.85
CA THR A 525 17.57 -9.89 -1.06
C THR A 525 17.55 -8.63 -0.22
N GLU A 526 16.70 -7.62 -0.38
CA GLU A 526 17.17 -6.34 0.17
C GLU A 526 16.22 -5.52 1.06
N ARG A 527 14.94 -5.83 1.11
CA ARG A 527 14.03 -5.10 1.97
C ARG A 527 13.10 -6.03 2.75
N PHE A 528 13.53 -6.37 3.94
CA PHE A 528 12.69 -7.09 4.91
C PHE A 528 11.86 -6.11 5.74
N ILE A 529 10.69 -6.55 6.16
CA ILE A 529 9.81 -5.80 7.06
C ILE A 529 10.17 -6.21 8.50
N ASN A 530 11.26 -5.68 9.03
CA ASN A 530 11.90 -6.15 10.27
C ASN A 530 11.68 -5.27 11.51
N SER A 531 10.74 -4.32 11.48
CA SER A 531 10.58 -3.39 12.63
C SER A 531 10.41 -4.12 13.99
N LEU A 532 9.72 -5.25 14.01
CA LEU A 532 9.50 -6.01 15.24
C LEU A 532 10.77 -6.73 15.74
N HIS A 533 11.69 -7.11 14.85
CA HIS A 533 12.99 -7.69 15.22
C HIS A 533 13.85 -6.68 16.01
N PHE A 534 13.88 -5.42 15.59
CA PHE A 534 14.61 -4.39 16.33
C PHE A 534 14.05 -4.17 17.74
N ASN A 535 12.72 -4.22 17.89
CA ASN A 535 12.10 -4.18 19.20
C ASN A 535 12.44 -5.44 20.03
N ALA A 536 12.48 -6.63 19.41
CA ALA A 536 12.87 -7.86 20.09
C ALA A 536 14.33 -7.82 20.56
N PHE A 537 15.26 -7.21 19.80
CA PHE A 537 16.64 -6.97 20.26
C PHE A 537 16.66 -6.15 21.56
N ARG A 538 15.89 -5.06 21.62
CA ARG A 538 15.83 -4.22 22.84
C ARG A 538 15.23 -4.98 24.03
N LEU A 539 14.24 -5.85 23.81
CA LEU A 539 13.72 -6.70 24.86
C LEU A 539 14.79 -7.66 25.40
N LEU A 540 15.60 -8.27 24.52
CA LEU A 540 16.68 -9.18 24.87
C LEU A 540 17.88 -8.46 25.52
N GLU A 541 18.15 -7.20 25.18
CA GLU A 541 19.13 -6.37 25.87
C GLU A 541 18.68 -6.08 27.32
N LYS A 542 17.39 -5.84 27.55
CA LYS A 542 16.87 -5.62 28.90
C LYS A 542 16.83 -6.92 29.71
N LYS A 543 16.39 -8.02 29.09
CA LYS A 543 16.23 -9.32 29.77
C LYS A 543 16.53 -10.44 28.76
N PRO A 544 17.75 -11.05 28.79
CA PRO A 544 18.18 -12.04 27.82
C PRO A 544 17.32 -13.30 27.75
N ASP A 545 16.63 -13.66 28.82
CA ASP A 545 15.71 -14.81 28.95
C ASP A 545 14.23 -14.42 28.76
N CYS A 546 13.94 -13.22 28.21
CA CYS A 546 12.55 -12.74 28.08
C CYS A 546 11.76 -13.43 26.97
N LEU A 547 12.39 -14.05 26.00
CA LEU A 547 11.73 -14.71 24.88
C LEU A 547 11.87 -16.25 25.00
N GLU A 548 10.75 -16.93 25.00
CA GLU A 548 10.68 -18.39 25.08
C GLU A 548 10.02 -18.93 23.79
N LEU A 549 10.74 -19.73 23.02
CA LEU A 549 10.25 -20.29 21.77
C LEU A 549 9.18 -21.33 22.04
N LEU A 550 7.96 -21.10 21.51
CA LEU A 550 6.85 -22.05 21.61
C LEU A 550 6.67 -22.86 20.33
N TYR A 551 6.76 -22.20 19.19
CA TYR A 551 6.52 -22.81 17.89
C TYR A 551 7.33 -22.11 16.80
N TYR A 552 7.70 -22.84 15.79
CA TYR A 552 8.28 -22.28 14.57
C TYR A 552 7.86 -23.08 13.35
N GLN A 553 7.86 -22.45 12.19
CA GLN A 553 7.51 -23.05 10.91
C GLN A 553 8.50 -22.60 9.84
N GLY A 554 8.83 -23.50 8.91
CA GLY A 554 9.72 -23.27 7.79
C GLY A 554 11.19 -23.63 8.06
N SER A 555 11.86 -24.18 7.05
CA SER A 555 13.27 -24.59 7.13
C SER A 555 14.25 -23.57 6.58
N SER A 556 13.90 -22.89 5.47
CA SER A 556 14.78 -21.93 4.81
C SER A 556 14.55 -20.48 5.25
N GLU A 557 13.31 -20.12 5.52
CA GLU A 557 12.87 -18.79 5.94
C GLU A 557 11.84 -18.95 7.07
N PRO A 558 12.30 -19.28 8.28
CA PRO A 558 11.41 -19.62 9.37
C PRO A 558 10.70 -18.39 9.95
N ALA A 559 9.48 -18.62 10.42
CA ALA A 559 8.79 -17.74 11.33
C ALA A 559 8.73 -18.36 12.71
N TYR A 560 8.77 -17.55 13.75
CA TYR A 560 8.87 -17.95 15.13
C TYR A 560 7.76 -17.34 15.96
N LEU A 561 7.19 -18.13 16.87
CA LEU A 561 6.29 -17.69 17.93
C LEU A 561 7.00 -17.75 19.27
N PHE A 562 7.20 -16.62 19.91
CA PHE A 562 7.80 -16.50 21.22
C PHE A 562 6.76 -16.09 22.26
N ARG A 563 6.85 -16.68 23.46
CA ARG A 563 6.19 -16.16 24.65
C ARG A 563 7.09 -15.12 25.30
N ILE A 564 6.51 -13.98 25.77
CA ILE A 564 7.24 -12.99 26.57
C ILE A 564 7.23 -13.46 28.01
N ASN A 565 8.40 -13.75 28.53
CA ASN A 565 8.59 -14.18 29.89
C ASN A 565 8.98 -12.99 30.80
N ARG A 566 8.13 -12.72 31.80
CA ARG A 566 8.33 -11.64 32.79
C ARG A 566 8.90 -12.13 34.10
N GLU A 567 8.80 -13.43 34.36
CA GLU A 567 9.24 -14.08 35.61
C GLU A 567 10.77 -14.17 35.70
N ASN A 568 11.30 -14.35 36.91
CA ASN A 568 12.70 -14.71 37.12
C ASN A 568 12.88 -16.22 36.98
N LEU A 569 13.11 -16.69 35.75
CA LEU A 569 13.26 -18.10 35.45
C LEU A 569 14.50 -18.74 36.08
N GLN A 570 15.58 -17.99 36.27
CA GLN A 570 16.81 -18.54 36.85
C GLN A 570 16.59 -19.14 38.24
N GLN A 571 15.66 -18.54 38.99
CA GLN A 571 15.31 -19.04 40.35
C GLN A 571 14.22 -20.10 40.37
N SER A 572 13.23 -19.97 39.45
CA SER A 572 12.04 -20.83 39.50
C SER A 572 12.15 -22.10 38.64
N ASP A 573 12.80 -22.01 37.47
CA ASP A 573 12.93 -23.13 36.51
C ASP A 573 14.22 -22.97 35.69
N PRO A 574 15.35 -23.54 36.18
CA PRO A 574 16.65 -23.40 35.52
C PRO A 574 16.69 -23.95 34.09
N GLU A 575 15.98 -25.04 33.78
CA GLU A 575 15.97 -25.61 32.42
C GLU A 575 15.15 -24.74 31.45
N ARG A 576 14.06 -24.16 31.91
CA ARG A 576 13.29 -23.20 31.13
C ARG A 576 14.10 -21.91 30.93
N TYR A 577 14.87 -21.47 31.91
CA TYR A 577 15.79 -20.38 31.81
C TYR A 577 16.84 -20.59 30.69
N ARG A 578 17.50 -21.77 30.71
CA ARG A 578 18.45 -22.12 29.66
C ARG A 578 17.81 -22.08 28.27
N ARG A 579 16.64 -22.73 28.11
CA ARG A 579 15.90 -22.73 26.81
C ARG A 579 15.50 -21.34 26.37
N ALA A 580 15.13 -20.45 27.30
CA ALA A 580 14.79 -19.07 26.97
C ALA A 580 16.03 -18.27 26.50
N LEU A 581 17.19 -18.44 27.13
CA LEU A 581 18.43 -17.84 26.66
C LEU A 581 18.83 -18.33 25.25
N GLU A 582 18.72 -19.65 24.99
CA GLU A 582 18.98 -20.24 23.66
C GLU A 582 18.00 -19.72 22.62
N ALA A 583 16.71 -19.58 22.96
CA ALA A 583 15.69 -19.02 22.12
C ALA A 583 15.98 -17.55 21.77
N GLY A 584 16.46 -16.76 22.75
CA GLY A 584 16.90 -15.38 22.53
C GLY A 584 18.05 -15.27 21.51
N LEU A 585 18.97 -16.22 21.53
CA LEU A 585 20.09 -16.28 20.58
C LEU A 585 19.69 -16.60 19.14
N ILE A 586 18.48 -17.08 18.88
CA ILE A 586 17.94 -17.23 17.51
C ILE A 586 17.78 -15.83 16.89
N ILE A 587 17.33 -14.86 17.68
CA ILE A 587 17.03 -13.51 17.23
C ILE A 587 18.24 -12.60 17.37
N TYR A 588 18.97 -12.71 18.47
CA TYR A 588 20.14 -11.91 18.80
C TYR A 588 21.37 -12.83 19.06
N PRO A 589 21.99 -13.36 17.96
CA PRO A 589 23.04 -14.38 18.06
C PRO A 589 24.30 -13.97 18.81
N ASP A 590 24.61 -12.67 18.85
CA ASP A 590 25.79 -12.07 19.49
C ASP A 590 25.46 -11.33 20.79
N ASN A 591 24.38 -11.72 21.48
CA ASN A 591 24.07 -11.24 22.82
C ASN A 591 25.07 -11.83 23.82
N PHE A 592 26.08 -11.03 24.19
CA PHE A 592 27.13 -11.45 25.13
C PHE A 592 26.61 -11.84 26.51
N ASP A 593 25.60 -11.14 27.04
CA ASP A 593 25.03 -11.46 28.34
C ASP A 593 24.31 -12.84 28.32
N ALA A 594 23.57 -13.13 27.25
CA ALA A 594 22.96 -14.43 27.08
C ALA A 594 24.02 -15.57 26.95
N LEU A 595 25.06 -15.35 26.14
CA LEU A 595 26.15 -16.32 25.96
C LEU A 595 26.93 -16.55 27.29
N HIS A 596 27.19 -15.49 28.02
CA HIS A 596 27.83 -15.59 29.35
C HIS A 596 26.98 -16.38 30.34
N LYS A 597 25.67 -16.06 30.43
CA LYS A 597 24.74 -16.79 31.30
C LYS A 597 24.60 -18.25 30.93
N LEU A 598 24.59 -18.59 29.64
CA LEU A 598 24.59 -19.98 29.17
C LEU A 598 25.89 -20.72 29.51
N ALA A 599 27.04 -20.03 29.35
CA ALA A 599 28.33 -20.60 29.73
C ALA A 599 28.40 -20.90 31.26
N LEU A 600 27.96 -19.96 32.09
CA LEU A 600 27.84 -20.16 33.53
C LEU A 600 26.87 -21.28 33.90
N PHE A 601 25.71 -21.35 33.26
CA PHE A 601 24.74 -22.40 33.49
C PHE A 601 25.29 -23.78 33.15
N ALA A 602 25.95 -23.88 31.99
CA ALA A 602 26.61 -25.12 31.57
C ALA A 602 27.67 -25.57 32.58
N LEU A 603 28.47 -24.63 33.12
CA LEU A 603 29.52 -24.90 34.05
C LEU A 603 28.99 -25.29 35.45
N GLN A 604 28.12 -24.49 36.01
CA GLN A 604 27.69 -24.56 37.41
C GLN A 604 26.55 -25.53 37.65
N GLN A 605 25.55 -25.57 36.76
CA GLN A 605 24.33 -26.37 36.95
C GLN A 605 24.42 -27.73 36.25
N GLN A 606 24.95 -27.75 35.02
CA GLN A 606 25.01 -29.00 34.24
C GLN A 606 26.31 -29.75 34.37
N ARG A 607 27.36 -29.14 34.93
CA ARG A 607 28.73 -29.70 35.02
C ARG A 607 29.27 -30.12 33.65
N ARG A 608 28.98 -29.31 32.62
CA ARG A 608 29.38 -29.53 31.20
C ARG A 608 30.38 -28.46 30.77
N PRO A 609 31.67 -28.57 31.13
CA PRO A 609 32.65 -27.56 30.81
C PRO A 609 32.90 -27.40 29.31
N ASN A 610 32.70 -28.44 28.50
CA ASN A 610 32.77 -28.32 27.03
C ASN A 610 31.73 -27.38 26.46
N ASP A 611 30.48 -27.43 26.95
CA ASP A 611 29.41 -26.56 26.50
C ASP A 611 29.69 -25.09 26.92
N ALA A 612 30.28 -24.89 28.12
CA ALA A 612 30.70 -23.58 28.59
C ALA A 612 31.78 -22.96 27.69
N VAL A 613 32.79 -23.77 27.32
CA VAL A 613 33.81 -23.36 26.33
C VAL A 613 33.16 -22.98 25.00
N MET A 614 32.26 -23.81 24.50
CA MET A 614 31.54 -23.56 23.23
C MET A 614 30.80 -22.21 23.23
N TYR A 615 30.03 -21.88 24.28
CA TYR A 615 29.34 -20.62 24.38
C TYR A 615 30.29 -19.41 24.50
N ALA A 616 31.38 -19.58 25.27
CA ALA A 616 32.40 -18.55 25.41
C ALA A 616 33.15 -18.31 24.07
N ASP A 617 33.55 -19.36 23.37
CA ASP A 617 34.19 -19.25 22.06
C ASP A 617 33.29 -18.59 21.01
N ARG A 618 32.00 -18.86 21.06
CA ARG A 618 31.02 -18.19 20.20
C ARG A 618 30.97 -16.69 20.49
N ALA A 619 30.98 -16.26 21.74
CA ALA A 619 31.03 -14.85 22.12
C ALA A 619 32.33 -14.18 21.65
N ILE A 620 33.48 -14.86 21.84
CA ILE A 620 34.80 -14.38 21.39
C ILE A 620 34.84 -14.23 19.86
N ALA A 621 34.31 -15.20 19.12
CA ALA A 621 34.25 -15.15 17.65
C ALA A 621 33.44 -13.94 17.14
N PHE A 622 32.31 -13.64 17.77
CA PHE A 622 31.53 -12.44 17.45
C PHE A 622 32.28 -11.16 17.78
N ALA A 623 32.90 -11.06 18.96
CA ALA A 623 33.69 -9.88 19.32
C ALA A 623 34.84 -9.62 18.32
N ASN A 624 35.56 -10.65 17.93
CA ASN A 624 36.66 -10.57 16.98
C ASN A 624 36.15 -10.15 15.57
N ARG A 625 35.04 -10.73 15.10
CA ARG A 625 34.43 -10.36 13.82
C ARG A 625 34.06 -8.87 13.77
N ASP A 626 33.47 -8.38 14.85
CA ASP A 626 32.95 -7.02 14.96
C ASP A 626 34.00 -6.02 15.49
N LYS A 627 35.24 -6.46 15.70
CA LYS A 627 36.35 -5.66 16.27
C LYS A 627 36.01 -5.00 17.60
N LYS A 628 35.23 -5.69 18.43
CA LYS A 628 34.85 -5.28 19.79
C LYS A 628 35.80 -5.90 20.83
N SER A 629 35.94 -5.25 21.97
CA SER A 629 36.65 -5.85 23.14
C SER A 629 35.86 -7.07 23.64
N ILE A 630 36.58 -8.12 24.01
CA ILE A 630 35.98 -9.32 24.60
C ILE A 630 35.67 -8.99 26.07
N PRO A 631 34.40 -9.19 26.52
CA PRO A 631 34.07 -8.97 27.94
C PRO A 631 34.82 -9.93 28.86
N TYR A 632 35.47 -9.40 29.92
CA TYR A 632 36.23 -10.21 30.87
C TYR A 632 35.45 -11.40 31.46
N PRO A 633 34.16 -11.28 31.84
CA PRO A 633 33.36 -12.42 32.32
C PRO A 633 33.32 -13.63 31.38
N ILE A 634 33.35 -13.38 30.05
CA ILE A 634 33.41 -14.46 29.04
C ILE A 634 34.75 -15.21 29.13
N LEU A 635 35.87 -14.46 29.23
CA LEU A 635 37.21 -15.06 29.36
C LEU A 635 37.37 -15.82 30.67
N GLU A 636 36.80 -15.28 31.74
CA GLU A 636 36.84 -15.86 33.09
C GLU A 636 36.13 -17.25 33.09
N VAL A 637 34.89 -17.31 32.58
CA VAL A 637 34.13 -18.58 32.48
C VAL A 637 34.84 -19.56 31.54
N LYS A 638 35.39 -19.10 30.44
CA LYS A 638 36.19 -19.94 29.53
C LYS A 638 37.39 -20.58 30.24
N ALA A 639 38.17 -19.76 30.97
CA ALA A 639 39.35 -20.23 31.69
C ALA A 639 38.97 -21.22 32.80
N MET A 640 37.90 -20.96 33.54
CA MET A 640 37.38 -21.90 34.55
C MET A 640 36.96 -23.24 33.91
N ALA A 641 36.29 -23.19 32.76
CA ALA A 641 35.87 -24.41 32.05
C ALA A 641 37.07 -25.20 31.55
N ILE A 642 38.10 -24.53 30.98
CA ILE A 642 39.33 -25.18 30.52
C ILE A 642 40.09 -25.82 31.72
N TYR A 643 40.15 -25.13 32.84
CA TYR A 643 40.74 -25.72 34.05
C TYR A 643 40.06 -27.02 34.50
N LEU A 644 38.73 -27.04 34.49
CA LEU A 644 37.92 -28.22 34.83
C LEU A 644 38.04 -29.34 33.77
N LEU A 645 38.42 -29.04 32.53
CA LEU A 645 38.73 -30.02 31.50
C LEU A 645 40.13 -30.64 31.66
N GLY A 646 40.91 -30.18 32.64
CA GLY A 646 42.24 -30.73 32.97
C GLY A 646 43.38 -30.05 32.20
N ASP A 647 43.18 -28.87 31.65
CA ASP A 647 44.27 -28.07 31.07
C ASP A 647 44.53 -26.77 31.89
N PRO A 648 45.23 -26.88 33.05
CA PRO A 648 45.54 -25.75 33.89
C PRO A 648 46.51 -24.75 33.19
N HIS A 649 47.36 -25.23 32.27
CA HIS A 649 48.30 -24.34 31.57
C HIS A 649 47.58 -23.36 30.65
N GLN A 650 46.65 -23.84 29.82
CA GLN A 650 45.85 -22.96 28.97
C GLN A 650 44.97 -22.03 29.80
N ALA A 651 44.38 -22.51 30.92
CA ALA A 651 43.59 -21.69 31.82
C ALA A 651 44.46 -20.58 32.49
N ALA A 652 45.69 -20.92 32.93
CA ALA A 652 46.62 -19.95 33.50
C ALA A 652 46.94 -18.81 32.56
N THR A 653 47.13 -19.10 31.24
CA THR A 653 47.39 -18.07 30.23
C THR A 653 46.25 -17.03 30.14
N ILE A 654 45.01 -17.48 30.21
CA ILE A 654 43.84 -16.58 30.17
C ILE A 654 43.71 -15.82 31.50
N PHE A 655 43.88 -16.47 32.66
CA PHE A 655 43.82 -15.77 33.96
C PHE A 655 44.98 -14.79 34.14
N GLU A 656 46.15 -15.04 33.53
CA GLU A 656 47.25 -14.10 33.52
C GLU A 656 46.91 -12.78 32.80
N GLN A 657 46.31 -12.90 31.58
CA GLN A 657 45.76 -11.77 30.83
C GLN A 657 44.70 -11.00 31.63
N LEU A 658 43.78 -11.72 32.30
CA LEU A 658 42.75 -11.10 33.15
C LEU A 658 43.33 -10.39 34.37
N ALA A 659 44.34 -10.99 35.03
CA ALA A 659 45.01 -10.38 36.20
C ALA A 659 45.93 -9.22 35.82
N GLU A 660 46.47 -9.15 34.61
CA GLU A 660 47.14 -8.00 34.04
C GLU A 660 46.19 -6.86 33.71
N ALA A 661 45.04 -7.20 33.12
CA ALA A 661 44.02 -6.21 32.71
C ALA A 661 43.29 -5.61 33.95
N ASP A 662 43.04 -6.42 34.99
CA ASP A 662 42.45 -5.97 36.26
C ASP A 662 43.27 -6.53 37.45
N PRO A 663 44.40 -5.84 37.84
CA PRO A 663 45.30 -6.30 38.88
C PRO A 663 44.69 -6.30 40.28
N ASN A 664 43.60 -5.60 40.49
CA ASN A 664 42.92 -5.44 41.78
C ASN A 664 41.75 -6.45 41.98
N ASN A 665 41.47 -7.27 41.00
CA ASN A 665 40.43 -8.29 41.12
C ASN A 665 40.98 -9.54 41.84
N PRO A 666 40.52 -9.82 43.07
CA PRO A 666 41.05 -10.94 43.86
C PRO A 666 40.73 -12.30 43.20
N SER A 667 39.60 -12.40 42.51
CA SER A 667 39.17 -13.63 41.85
C SER A 667 40.11 -14.06 40.70
N HIS A 668 40.55 -13.11 39.87
CA HIS A 668 41.48 -13.38 38.76
C HIS A 668 42.83 -13.88 39.31
N VAL A 669 43.35 -13.18 40.35
CA VAL A 669 44.64 -13.55 40.98
C VAL A 669 44.53 -14.90 41.67
N TYR A 670 43.42 -15.21 42.34
CA TYR A 670 43.18 -16.47 43.03
C TYR A 670 43.09 -17.63 42.02
N ASN A 671 42.33 -17.48 40.96
CA ASN A 671 42.16 -18.52 39.92
C ASN A 671 43.47 -18.77 39.17
N LEU A 672 44.27 -17.73 38.91
CA LEU A 672 45.63 -17.92 38.38
C LEU A 672 46.49 -18.75 39.32
N ALA A 673 46.44 -18.49 40.65
CA ALA A 673 47.17 -19.24 41.63
C ALA A 673 46.77 -20.71 41.64
N LEU A 674 45.45 -21.01 41.51
CA LEU A 674 44.97 -22.39 41.40
C LEU A 674 45.53 -23.13 40.19
N CYS A 675 45.56 -22.46 39.04
CA CYS A 675 46.10 -23.03 37.80
C CYS A 675 47.60 -23.36 37.92
N LEU A 676 48.37 -22.51 38.62
CA LEU A 676 49.83 -22.68 38.77
C LEU A 676 50.25 -23.55 39.96
N GLN A 677 49.31 -24.04 40.78
CA GLN A 677 49.59 -24.70 42.03
C GLN A 677 50.51 -25.92 41.88
N ASN A 678 50.32 -26.72 40.81
CA ASN A 678 51.09 -27.92 40.55
C ASN A 678 52.40 -27.64 39.76
N GLU A 679 52.40 -26.64 38.87
CA GLU A 679 53.55 -26.35 37.98
C GLU A 679 54.53 -25.39 38.65
N ASN A 680 54.05 -24.36 39.38
CA ASN A 680 54.89 -23.39 40.06
C ASN A 680 54.36 -23.07 41.44
N PRO A 681 54.54 -23.96 42.47
CA PRO A 681 54.00 -23.80 43.81
C PRO A 681 54.43 -22.50 44.47
N THR A 682 55.69 -22.04 44.25
CA THR A 682 56.22 -20.78 44.82
C THR A 682 55.45 -19.58 44.33
N ARG A 683 55.25 -19.44 43.05
CA ARG A 683 54.47 -18.34 42.45
C ARG A 683 53.00 -18.43 42.88
N ALA A 684 52.44 -19.64 42.93
CA ALA A 684 51.06 -19.87 43.36
C ALA A 684 50.84 -19.37 44.81
N HIS A 685 51.77 -19.70 45.75
CA HIS A 685 51.71 -19.17 47.15
C HIS A 685 51.73 -17.64 47.22
N GLN A 686 52.58 -16.99 46.42
CA GLN A 686 52.65 -15.54 46.38
C GLN A 686 51.31 -14.94 45.86
N LEU A 687 50.73 -15.52 44.83
CA LEU A 687 49.44 -15.07 44.23
C LEU A 687 48.28 -15.33 45.21
N PHE A 688 48.21 -16.45 45.95
CA PHE A 688 47.22 -16.66 46.99
C PHE A 688 47.32 -15.61 48.10
N ALA A 689 48.54 -15.26 48.56
CA ALA A 689 48.75 -14.21 49.51
C ALA A 689 48.34 -12.82 49.00
N LYS A 690 48.58 -12.57 47.72
CA LYS A 690 48.11 -11.35 47.05
C LYS A 690 46.58 -11.28 46.96
N ALA A 691 45.93 -12.35 46.50
CA ALA A 691 44.47 -12.45 46.41
C ALA A 691 43.81 -12.23 47.79
N LYS A 692 44.34 -12.82 48.87
CA LYS A 692 43.85 -12.66 50.22
C LYS A 692 43.94 -11.20 50.69
N ARG A 693 45.04 -10.48 50.40
CA ARG A 693 45.20 -9.04 50.70
C ARG A 693 44.19 -8.20 49.95
N LEU A 694 44.02 -8.44 48.65
CA LEU A 694 43.04 -7.74 47.82
C LEU A 694 41.58 -7.95 48.31
N THR A 695 41.23 -9.17 48.73
CA THR A 695 39.93 -9.44 49.34
C THR A 695 39.70 -8.65 50.63
N GLN A 696 40.73 -8.53 51.47
CA GLN A 696 40.67 -7.75 52.73
C GLN A 696 40.62 -6.21 52.51
N GLN A 697 41.16 -5.73 51.39
CA GLN A 697 41.10 -4.31 51.02
C GLN A 697 39.78 -3.90 50.39
N ASN A 698 39.03 -4.84 49.82
CA ASN A 698 37.73 -4.65 49.15
C ASN A 698 36.53 -4.89 50.10
N GLN A 699 36.75 -5.38 51.31
CA GLN A 699 35.80 -5.41 52.43
C GLN A 699 35.88 -4.14 53.30
#